data_36b974c08bf1a60aeaaaf1bd67783c54
#
_entry.id   36b974c08bf1a60aeaaaf1bd67783c54
#
_cell.length_a   1.000
_cell.length_b   1.000
_cell.length_c   1.000
_cell.angle_alpha   90.00
_cell.angle_beta   90.00
_cell.angle_gamma   90.00
#
_symmetry.space_group_name_H-M   'P 1'
#
loop_
_entity.id
_entity.type
_entity.pdbx_description
1 polymer ?
#
loop_
_entity_poly.entity_id
_entity_poly.type
_entity_poly.pdbx_seq_one_letter_code
_entity_poly.pdbx_strand_id
1 'polypeptide(L)'
;MHKVRHIARRLSAPRALLAVAFFACALVASAQTRGWVWQNPLPQGNAINAVRFASDKRHGWAVGAEGMILRSDDGGFAWESQASPAVATLYGLYVKDKKIAVAVGARGAIVTTNDGGESWLLRQTGVRDHLASVAFVGDDAKHGWAVGTYGCIVATDDGGRTWREQKSNVRAHLYAVAFGDEKAGVAVGANGTMLVTSDGGAQWRAYALPEALRFPLTSVAFVGKSKRTAVVVGFGGLILRTEDGGESWTRIEVFQPVDLLSVFFTDEQNGWAAGKDGVILSTADGGATWLPIAVKTSPRLKTIHFADSQTGWAAGADGLILRTDDGGLEWRRLSEGGREDLSDIFFLDGARGWAVGAHGHILSTTNGGKRWSSQLSNTTARLARVFFADENHGWAVGEQGTILRTENGGVIWLKCETGVTTELSGVHFADAKRGLAVGSRGTIISTEDGGETWQRRASNSPTWLEEVAFADAKRAFVVGAQATILKTEDGGETWHNVETDAKEWFYSVAFATPQRGFIVGQRGLILRTDDGGAKWKQLETDVRVNLFAISLASPTDALVVGDQGRVIQTRNGGATWMEVPTATSVPLYSVANRGGANAWVAGRGGAILRRSSAISTVSIPRPPGLKRDKPQLHGDALPGLPATTDIPRALPPTEKKKPPQG
;
A
#
# COMPACT_ATOMS: atom_id res chain seq x y z
N MET A 1 -30.12 7.59 -90.47
CA MET A 1 -30.29 6.27 -91.13
C MET A 1 -29.43 5.26 -90.37
N HIS A 2 -30.08 4.14 -90.05
CA HIS A 2 -29.55 2.83 -89.64
C HIS A 2 -28.80 2.71 -88.29
N LYS A 3 -29.52 2.18 -87.33
CA LYS A 3 -29.74 0.74 -86.94
C LYS A 3 -28.43 0.10 -86.38
N VAL A 4 -28.46 -0.18 -85.09
CA VAL A 4 -28.81 -1.41 -84.36
C VAL A 4 -27.63 -2.37 -84.23
N ARG A 5 -27.16 -2.78 -83.09
CA ARG A 5 -27.69 -3.89 -82.26
C ARG A 5 -26.83 -4.18 -81.09
N HIS A 6 -27.46 -4.51 -79.96
CA HIS A 6 -26.92 -5.15 -78.77
C HIS A 6 -25.98 -6.32 -79.04
N ILE A 7 -24.88 -6.40 -78.33
CA ILE A 7 -24.33 -7.65 -77.80
C ILE A 7 -23.90 -7.42 -76.36
N ALA A 8 -24.64 -8.02 -75.45
CA ALA A 8 -24.23 -8.15 -74.07
C ALA A 8 -23.13 -9.19 -74.01
N ARG A 9 -21.94 -8.77 -73.63
CA ARG A 9 -20.88 -9.65 -73.09
C ARG A 9 -20.80 -9.50 -71.59
N ARG A 10 -21.20 -10.55 -70.89
CA ARG A 10 -20.93 -10.80 -69.51
C ARG A 10 -19.40 -10.75 -69.33
N LEU A 11 -18.91 -9.76 -68.65
CA LEU A 11 -17.56 -9.76 -68.07
C LEU A 11 -17.75 -9.96 -66.55
N SER A 12 -17.26 -11.10 -66.12
CA SER A 12 -17.09 -11.50 -64.74
C SER A 12 -16.35 -10.41 -63.96
N ALA A 13 -16.98 -9.89 -62.91
CA ALA A 13 -16.33 -9.02 -61.94
C ALA A 13 -15.21 -9.79 -61.20
N PRO A 14 -14.00 -9.23 -61.09
CA PRO A 14 -13.03 -9.78 -60.18
C PRO A 14 -13.55 -9.54 -58.75
N ARG A 15 -13.57 -10.61 -57.96
CA ARG A 15 -13.75 -10.55 -56.53
C ARG A 15 -12.67 -9.62 -55.95
N ALA A 16 -13.06 -8.40 -55.64
CA ALA A 16 -12.29 -7.55 -54.74
C ALA A 16 -12.28 -8.27 -53.40
N LEU A 17 -11.16 -8.91 -53.07
CA LEU A 17 -10.83 -9.26 -51.69
C LEU A 17 -10.77 -7.94 -50.92
N LEU A 18 -11.83 -7.66 -50.15
CA LEU A 18 -11.75 -6.76 -49.03
C LEU A 18 -10.80 -7.43 -48.03
N ALA A 19 -9.50 -7.08 -48.10
CA ALA A 19 -8.60 -7.24 -46.98
C ALA A 19 -9.11 -6.30 -45.91
N VAL A 20 -9.94 -6.80 -45.01
CA VAL A 20 -10.19 -6.21 -43.71
C VAL A 20 -8.85 -6.32 -42.98
N ALA A 21 -8.03 -5.29 -43.14
CA ALA A 21 -6.94 -5.04 -42.24
C ALA A 21 -7.57 -4.87 -40.85
N PHE A 22 -7.60 -5.94 -40.07
CA PHE A 22 -7.66 -5.84 -38.63
C PHE A 22 -6.43 -5.06 -38.22
N PHE A 23 -6.55 -3.76 -38.22
CA PHE A 23 -5.77 -2.94 -37.32
C PHE A 23 -6.20 -3.39 -35.92
N ALA A 24 -5.49 -4.40 -35.41
CA ALA A 24 -5.36 -4.57 -33.99
C ALA A 24 -4.71 -3.26 -33.50
N CYS A 25 -5.55 -2.26 -33.19
CA CYS A 25 -5.17 -1.23 -32.26
C CYS A 25 -4.80 -1.98 -30.98
N ALA A 26 -3.53 -2.31 -30.85
CA ALA A 26 -2.94 -2.53 -29.56
C ALA A 26 -3.26 -1.23 -28.81
N LEU A 27 -4.31 -1.24 -28.01
CA LEU A 27 -4.50 -0.26 -26.96
C LEU A 27 -3.22 -0.37 -26.13
N VAL A 28 -2.27 0.49 -26.42
CA VAL A 28 -1.23 0.85 -25.50
C VAL A 28 -2.01 1.36 -24.30
N ALA A 29 -2.18 0.48 -23.30
CA ALA A 29 -2.63 0.89 -22.00
C ALA A 29 -1.50 1.81 -21.50
N SER A 30 -1.64 3.12 -21.80
CA SER A 30 -0.82 4.12 -21.11
C SER A 30 -0.91 3.82 -19.63
N ALA A 31 0.21 3.88 -18.94
CA ALA A 31 0.27 3.76 -17.50
C ALA A 31 -0.76 4.70 -16.89
N GLN A 32 -1.94 4.20 -16.65
CA GLN A 32 -2.95 4.91 -15.92
C GLN A 32 -2.44 4.99 -14.49
N THR A 33 -1.86 6.13 -14.13
CA THR A 33 -1.88 6.52 -12.74
C THR A 33 -3.33 6.36 -12.31
N ARG A 34 -3.59 5.47 -11.35
CA ARG A 34 -4.93 5.03 -10.93
C ARG A 34 -5.76 6.15 -10.28
N GLY A 35 -5.77 7.34 -10.83
CA GLY A 35 -6.51 8.49 -10.33
C GLY A 35 -5.92 9.18 -9.12
N TRP A 36 -4.92 8.61 -8.49
CA TRP A 36 -4.29 9.14 -7.28
C TRP A 36 -2.77 9.09 -7.41
N VAL A 37 -2.11 10.17 -6.99
CA VAL A 37 -0.65 10.32 -7.01
C VAL A 37 -0.16 10.49 -5.58
N TRP A 38 0.85 9.75 -5.20
CA TRP A 38 1.53 9.85 -3.92
C TRP A 38 2.15 11.24 -3.73
N GLN A 39 1.98 11.79 -2.53
CA GLN A 39 2.61 13.03 -2.10
C GLN A 39 3.44 12.87 -0.83
N ASN A 40 3.17 11.82 -0.06
CA ASN A 40 3.95 11.43 1.12
C ASN A 40 3.69 9.96 1.45
N PRO A 41 4.71 9.15 1.83
CA PRO A 41 6.13 9.41 1.57
C PRO A 41 6.47 9.29 0.08
N LEU A 42 7.62 9.82 -0.32
CA LEU A 42 8.11 9.71 -1.69
C LEU A 42 9.20 8.62 -1.82
N PRO A 43 9.31 7.92 -2.97
CA PRO A 43 8.48 8.02 -4.18
C PRO A 43 7.07 7.47 -3.99
N GLN A 44 6.85 6.63 -2.98
CA GLN A 44 5.55 6.07 -2.59
C GLN A 44 5.68 5.28 -1.26
N GLY A 45 4.56 4.98 -0.59
CA GLY A 45 4.53 4.33 0.73
C GLY A 45 4.26 2.82 0.72
N ASN A 46 3.93 2.22 -0.42
CA ASN A 46 3.68 0.78 -0.49
C ASN A 46 4.96 -0.03 -0.24
N ALA A 47 4.82 -1.22 0.33
CA ALA A 47 5.95 -2.12 0.54
C ALA A 47 6.63 -2.48 -0.79
N ILE A 48 7.97 -2.38 -0.81
CA ILE A 48 8.82 -2.82 -1.92
C ILE A 48 9.26 -4.24 -1.62
N ASN A 49 8.98 -5.17 -2.53
CA ASN A 49 9.31 -6.58 -2.36
C ASN A 49 10.62 -6.97 -3.04
N ALA A 50 10.97 -6.31 -4.14
CA ALA A 50 12.25 -6.52 -4.79
C ALA A 50 12.78 -5.22 -5.40
N VAL A 51 14.10 -5.01 -5.32
CA VAL A 51 14.85 -3.96 -6.00
C VAL A 51 16.06 -4.59 -6.71
N ARG A 52 16.28 -4.25 -7.97
CA ARG A 52 17.41 -4.72 -8.77
C ARG A 52 17.90 -3.60 -9.67
N PHE A 53 19.21 -3.49 -9.80
CA PHE A 53 19.89 -2.56 -10.70
C PHE A 53 20.70 -3.34 -11.74
N ALA A 54 20.81 -2.79 -12.93
CA ALA A 54 21.74 -3.25 -13.94
C ALA A 54 23.19 -2.99 -13.48
N SER A 55 24.14 -3.69 -14.11
CA SER A 55 25.58 -3.55 -13.80
C SER A 55 26.14 -2.13 -14.03
N ASP A 56 25.42 -1.27 -14.76
CA ASP A 56 25.78 0.14 -14.96
C ASP A 56 25.51 1.03 -13.73
N LYS A 57 24.94 0.49 -12.65
CA LYS A 57 24.63 1.15 -11.37
C LYS A 57 23.65 2.32 -11.47
N ARG A 58 23.11 2.59 -12.65
CA ARG A 58 22.22 3.73 -12.94
C ARG A 58 20.79 3.29 -13.16
N HIS A 59 20.60 2.27 -14.01
CA HIS A 59 19.28 1.81 -14.40
C HIS A 59 18.82 0.68 -13.47
N GLY A 60 17.68 0.87 -12.85
CA GLY A 60 17.13 -0.13 -11.94
C GLY A 60 15.62 -0.05 -11.83
N TRP A 61 15.04 -1.13 -11.29
CA TRP A 61 13.61 -1.22 -11.01
C TRP A 61 13.37 -1.66 -9.58
N ALA A 62 12.22 -1.24 -9.06
CA ALA A 62 11.65 -1.76 -7.82
C ALA A 62 10.21 -2.18 -8.06
N VAL A 63 9.81 -3.32 -7.48
CA VAL A 63 8.45 -3.86 -7.60
C VAL A 63 7.87 -4.14 -6.22
N GLY A 64 6.55 -4.10 -6.11
CA GLY A 64 5.91 -4.27 -4.82
C GLY A 64 4.40 -4.46 -4.86
N ALA A 65 3.75 -4.04 -3.79
CA ALA A 65 2.32 -4.16 -3.60
C ALA A 65 1.53 -3.47 -4.73
N GLU A 66 0.31 -3.93 -4.99
CA GLU A 66 -0.63 -3.36 -5.96
C GLU A 66 -0.10 -3.30 -7.40
N GLY A 67 0.78 -4.24 -7.78
CA GLY A 67 1.39 -4.26 -9.10
C GLY A 67 2.33 -3.09 -9.38
N MET A 68 2.83 -2.43 -8.33
CA MET A 68 3.73 -1.30 -8.44
C MET A 68 5.02 -1.67 -9.16
N ILE A 69 5.41 -0.85 -10.13
CA ILE A 69 6.71 -0.86 -10.78
C ILE A 69 7.27 0.56 -10.76
N LEU A 70 8.45 0.73 -10.17
CA LEU A 70 9.22 1.97 -10.20
C LEU A 70 10.48 1.75 -11.04
N ARG A 71 10.90 2.76 -11.79
CA ARG A 71 12.16 2.80 -12.53
C ARG A 71 13.02 3.96 -12.03
N SER A 72 14.33 3.73 -12.01
CA SER A 72 15.33 4.76 -11.80
C SER A 72 16.38 4.70 -12.91
N ASP A 73 16.83 5.88 -13.36
CA ASP A 73 17.88 6.06 -14.38
C ASP A 73 19.13 6.75 -13.81
N ASP A 74 19.16 7.01 -12.52
CA ASP A 74 20.21 7.76 -11.83
C ASP A 74 20.79 7.05 -10.60
N GLY A 75 20.55 5.74 -10.47
CA GLY A 75 21.07 4.95 -9.36
C GLY A 75 20.16 4.96 -8.14
N GLY A 76 18.90 5.27 -8.31
CA GLY A 76 17.89 5.25 -7.26
C GLY A 76 17.66 6.59 -6.56
N PHE A 77 18.30 7.68 -7.00
CA PHE A 77 18.07 9.00 -6.43
C PHE A 77 16.72 9.58 -6.82
N ALA A 78 16.27 9.30 -8.06
CA ALA A 78 14.90 9.57 -8.49
C ALA A 78 14.24 8.29 -9.01
N TRP A 79 12.93 8.19 -8.79
CA TRP A 79 12.11 7.05 -9.19
C TRP A 79 10.86 7.52 -9.91
N GLU A 80 10.56 6.87 -11.04
CA GLU A 80 9.36 7.11 -11.82
C GLU A 80 8.45 5.87 -11.78
N SER A 81 7.16 6.09 -11.56
CA SER A 81 6.16 5.01 -11.63
C SER A 81 5.90 4.62 -13.07
N GLN A 82 5.99 3.32 -13.35
CA GLN A 82 5.71 2.77 -14.68
C GLN A 82 4.35 2.07 -14.73
N ALA A 83 3.77 2.00 -15.95
CA ALA A 83 2.55 1.27 -16.22
C ALA A 83 2.75 -0.22 -16.00
N SER A 84 2.00 -0.77 -15.06
CA SER A 84 1.97 -2.20 -14.85
C SER A 84 0.65 -2.81 -15.38
N PRO A 85 0.69 -3.83 -16.26
CA PRO A 85 -0.50 -4.59 -16.62
C PRO A 85 -0.94 -5.53 -15.50
N ALA A 86 -0.09 -5.79 -14.49
CA ALA A 86 -0.44 -6.54 -13.30
C ALA A 86 -1.14 -5.63 -12.29
N VAL A 87 -2.31 -6.02 -11.81
CA VAL A 87 -3.06 -5.33 -10.76
C VAL A 87 -2.83 -5.94 -9.37
N ALA A 88 -2.08 -7.03 -9.30
CA ALA A 88 -1.79 -7.77 -8.09
C ALA A 88 -0.31 -7.58 -7.70
N THR A 89 0.00 -7.81 -6.42
CA THR A 89 1.36 -7.66 -5.85
C THR A 89 2.41 -8.41 -6.66
N LEU A 90 3.52 -7.71 -6.95
CA LEU A 90 4.74 -8.29 -7.54
C LEU A 90 5.73 -8.59 -6.42
N TYR A 91 6.32 -9.80 -6.43
CA TYR A 91 7.19 -10.28 -5.37
C TYR A 91 8.65 -10.41 -5.78
N GLY A 92 8.90 -10.91 -6.99
CA GLY A 92 10.23 -11.17 -7.52
C GLY A 92 10.57 -10.29 -8.72
N LEU A 93 11.85 -9.99 -8.90
CA LEU A 93 12.35 -9.15 -9.98
C LEU A 93 13.72 -9.65 -10.45
N TYR A 94 13.87 -9.76 -11.75
CA TYR A 94 15.14 -9.94 -12.45
C TYR A 94 15.39 -8.76 -13.39
N VAL A 95 16.61 -8.24 -13.41
CA VAL A 95 17.08 -7.18 -14.31
C VAL A 95 18.34 -7.67 -15.00
N LYS A 96 18.29 -7.74 -16.33
CA LYS A 96 19.47 -8.07 -17.15
C LYS A 96 20.32 -6.84 -17.42
N ASP A 97 19.68 -5.80 -17.92
CA ASP A 97 20.33 -4.57 -18.35
C ASP A 97 19.30 -3.42 -18.31
N LYS A 98 19.67 -2.23 -18.79
CA LYS A 98 18.81 -1.04 -18.85
C LYS A 98 17.52 -1.19 -19.69
N LYS A 99 17.35 -2.29 -20.44
CA LYS A 99 16.20 -2.54 -21.33
C LYS A 99 15.34 -3.71 -20.88
N ILE A 100 15.98 -4.76 -20.35
CA ILE A 100 15.32 -6.05 -20.11
C ILE A 100 15.15 -6.30 -18.63
N ALA A 101 13.88 -6.46 -18.22
CA ALA A 101 13.53 -6.86 -16.88
C ALA A 101 12.29 -7.79 -16.88
N VAL A 102 12.19 -8.65 -15.86
CA VAL A 102 11.10 -9.59 -15.64
C VAL A 102 10.67 -9.49 -14.18
N ALA A 103 9.38 -9.30 -13.94
CA ALA A 103 8.82 -9.33 -12.60
C ALA A 103 7.72 -10.39 -12.49
N VAL A 104 7.67 -11.05 -11.32
CA VAL A 104 6.71 -12.11 -11.03
C VAL A 104 5.90 -11.79 -9.77
N GLY A 105 4.68 -12.34 -9.69
CA GLY A 105 3.82 -11.96 -8.59
C GLY A 105 2.60 -12.84 -8.36
N ALA A 106 1.63 -12.27 -7.67
CA ALA A 106 0.40 -12.93 -7.28
C ALA A 106 -0.41 -13.41 -8.48
N ARG A 107 -1.14 -14.52 -8.31
CA ARG A 107 -2.04 -15.12 -9.32
C ARG A 107 -1.34 -15.51 -10.62
N GLY A 108 -0.09 -15.96 -10.53
CA GLY A 108 0.71 -16.39 -11.68
C GLY A 108 1.14 -15.24 -12.59
N ALA A 109 1.09 -14.00 -12.10
CA ALA A 109 1.50 -12.85 -12.89
C ALA A 109 2.99 -12.91 -13.22
N ILE A 110 3.32 -12.81 -14.51
CA ILE A 110 4.67 -12.52 -15.00
C ILE A 110 4.56 -11.36 -15.97
N VAL A 111 5.30 -10.30 -15.71
CA VAL A 111 5.38 -9.13 -16.59
C VAL A 111 6.82 -8.93 -17.06
N THR A 112 6.98 -8.60 -18.35
CA THR A 112 8.30 -8.45 -18.97
C THR A 112 8.40 -7.12 -19.73
N THR A 113 9.55 -6.49 -19.70
CA THR A 113 9.92 -5.38 -20.57
C THR A 113 11.18 -5.69 -21.36
N ASN A 114 11.31 -5.14 -22.58
CA ASN A 114 12.49 -5.17 -23.43
C ASN A 114 12.85 -3.79 -24.01
N ASP A 115 12.13 -2.76 -23.59
CA ASP A 115 12.28 -1.37 -24.03
C ASP A 115 12.66 -0.41 -22.90
N GLY A 116 13.09 -0.95 -21.76
CA GLY A 116 13.45 -0.15 -20.60
C GLY A 116 12.24 0.23 -19.74
N GLY A 117 11.12 -0.50 -19.87
CA GLY A 117 9.91 -0.27 -19.11
C GLY A 117 9.01 0.81 -19.71
N GLU A 118 9.25 1.27 -20.94
CA GLU A 118 8.29 2.08 -21.68
C GLU A 118 6.99 1.32 -21.86
N SER A 119 7.10 -0.02 -22.04
CA SER A 119 5.97 -0.93 -21.96
C SER A 119 6.29 -2.20 -21.16
N TRP A 120 5.28 -2.71 -20.44
CA TRP A 120 5.33 -3.99 -19.76
C TRP A 120 4.25 -4.91 -20.32
N LEU A 121 4.59 -6.15 -20.61
CA LEU A 121 3.71 -7.14 -21.21
C LEU A 121 3.41 -8.26 -20.19
N LEU A 122 2.13 -8.49 -19.93
CA LEU A 122 1.68 -9.63 -19.11
C LEU A 122 1.82 -10.92 -19.92
N ARG A 123 2.51 -11.92 -19.36
CA ARG A 123 2.75 -13.22 -19.98
C ARG A 123 1.75 -14.26 -19.48
N GLN A 124 1.32 -15.13 -20.38
CA GLN A 124 0.49 -16.28 -20.02
C GLN A 124 1.38 -17.39 -19.47
N THR A 125 1.13 -17.80 -18.23
CA THR A 125 1.93 -18.84 -17.55
C THR A 125 1.21 -20.18 -17.44
N GLY A 126 -0.10 -20.19 -17.60
CA GLY A 126 -0.94 -21.38 -17.37
C GLY A 126 -1.21 -21.67 -15.89
N VAL A 127 -0.47 -21.04 -14.95
CA VAL A 127 -0.63 -21.24 -13.50
C VAL A 127 -1.36 -20.07 -12.84
N ARG A 128 -2.03 -20.34 -11.72
CA ARG A 128 -2.72 -19.35 -10.90
C ARG A 128 -2.09 -19.16 -9.53
N ASP A 129 -1.06 -19.94 -9.24
CA ASP A 129 -0.31 -19.89 -7.99
C ASP A 129 0.49 -18.59 -7.91
N HIS A 130 0.69 -18.07 -6.68
CA HIS A 130 1.55 -16.90 -6.49
C HIS A 130 3.00 -17.28 -6.81
N LEU A 131 3.66 -16.49 -7.64
CA LEU A 131 5.07 -16.63 -7.96
C LEU A 131 5.88 -15.68 -7.08
N ALA A 132 6.77 -16.24 -6.24
CA ALA A 132 7.49 -15.51 -5.21
C ALA A 132 8.85 -14.97 -5.68
N SER A 133 9.54 -15.72 -6.53
CA SER A 133 10.91 -15.44 -6.95
C SER A 133 11.10 -15.83 -8.41
N VAL A 134 12.03 -15.13 -9.08
CA VAL A 134 12.45 -15.40 -10.45
C VAL A 134 13.96 -15.30 -10.57
N ALA A 135 14.58 -16.24 -11.29
CA ALA A 135 16.00 -16.26 -11.61
C ALA A 135 16.22 -16.55 -13.09
N PHE A 136 17.25 -15.94 -13.66
CA PHE A 136 17.72 -16.22 -15.01
C PHE A 136 19.24 -16.46 -14.98
N VAL A 137 19.73 -17.23 -15.94
CA VAL A 137 21.16 -17.52 -16.10
C VAL A 137 21.60 -17.32 -17.55
N GLY A 138 22.91 -17.26 -17.74
CA GLY A 138 23.54 -17.01 -19.02
C GLY A 138 23.52 -15.53 -19.46
N ASP A 139 24.48 -15.14 -20.27
CA ASP A 139 24.62 -13.77 -20.73
C ASP A 139 23.46 -13.33 -21.66
N ASP A 140 22.80 -14.27 -22.32
CA ASP A 140 21.65 -14.04 -23.15
C ASP A 140 20.33 -13.97 -22.35
N ALA A 141 20.32 -14.48 -21.10
CA ALA A 141 19.16 -14.55 -20.22
C ALA A 141 17.95 -15.25 -20.87
N LYS A 142 18.19 -16.35 -21.61
CA LYS A 142 17.10 -17.14 -22.19
C LYS A 142 16.50 -18.12 -21.21
N HIS A 143 17.35 -18.74 -20.38
CA HIS A 143 16.95 -19.75 -19.42
C HIS A 143 16.59 -19.11 -18.09
N GLY A 144 15.34 -19.35 -17.64
CA GLY A 144 14.85 -18.77 -16.40
C GLY A 144 13.83 -19.66 -15.70
N TRP A 145 13.68 -19.46 -14.38
CA TRP A 145 12.77 -20.18 -13.51
C TRP A 145 12.06 -19.23 -12.56
N ALA A 146 10.80 -19.52 -12.30
CA ALA A 146 10.06 -18.85 -11.24
C ALA A 146 9.38 -19.88 -10.33
N VAL A 147 9.36 -19.60 -9.03
CA VAL A 147 8.82 -20.51 -8.02
C VAL A 147 7.78 -19.82 -7.15
N GLY A 148 6.89 -20.62 -6.54
CA GLY A 148 5.80 -20.02 -5.78
C GLY A 148 5.03 -20.97 -4.87
N THR A 149 3.76 -20.62 -4.62
CA THR A 149 2.88 -21.34 -3.71
C THR A 149 2.62 -22.76 -4.20
N TYR A 150 2.34 -23.67 -3.23
CA TYR A 150 2.00 -25.08 -3.46
C TYR A 150 3.02 -25.87 -4.28
N GLY A 151 4.29 -25.48 -4.19
CA GLY A 151 5.39 -26.13 -4.92
C GLY A 151 5.42 -25.78 -6.41
N CYS A 152 4.71 -24.74 -6.83
CA CYS A 152 4.71 -24.29 -8.22
C CYS A 152 6.13 -23.92 -8.67
N ILE A 153 6.55 -24.47 -9.81
CA ILE A 153 7.78 -24.10 -10.54
C ILE A 153 7.41 -23.95 -12.01
N VAL A 154 7.77 -22.84 -12.61
CA VAL A 154 7.67 -22.62 -14.06
C VAL A 154 9.03 -22.24 -14.63
N ALA A 155 9.33 -22.68 -15.84
CA ALA A 155 10.59 -22.43 -16.52
C ALA A 155 10.39 -21.87 -17.93
N THR A 156 11.37 -21.12 -18.41
CA THR A 156 11.41 -20.54 -19.76
C THR A 156 12.77 -20.81 -20.43
N ASP A 157 12.77 -20.95 -21.77
CA ASP A 157 13.97 -21.11 -22.60
C ASP A 157 14.08 -19.97 -23.65
N ASP A 158 13.18 -18.99 -23.58
CA ASP A 158 13.04 -17.94 -24.60
C ASP A 158 13.05 -16.52 -24.01
N GLY A 159 13.65 -16.37 -22.82
CA GLY A 159 13.77 -15.08 -22.14
C GLY A 159 12.47 -14.60 -21.51
N GLY A 160 11.61 -15.54 -21.10
CA GLY A 160 10.38 -15.22 -20.41
C GLY A 160 9.20 -14.88 -21.32
N ARG A 161 9.28 -15.19 -22.62
CA ARG A 161 8.15 -15.01 -23.55
C ARG A 161 7.10 -16.06 -23.34
N THR A 162 7.56 -17.31 -23.14
CA THR A 162 6.69 -18.47 -22.79
C THR A 162 7.22 -19.18 -21.56
N TRP A 163 6.30 -19.77 -20.79
CA TRP A 163 6.60 -20.45 -19.54
C TRP A 163 5.93 -21.83 -19.52
N ARG A 164 6.63 -22.84 -18.99
CA ARG A 164 6.09 -24.19 -18.82
C ARG A 164 6.28 -24.64 -17.37
N GLU A 165 5.30 -25.36 -16.85
CA GLU A 165 5.33 -25.92 -15.51
C GLU A 165 6.37 -27.06 -15.40
N GLN A 166 7.10 -27.12 -14.27
CA GLN A 166 7.97 -28.21 -13.88
C GLN A 166 7.43 -28.90 -12.62
N LYS A 167 7.64 -30.20 -12.50
CA LYS A 167 7.20 -30.99 -11.34
C LYS A 167 8.17 -30.85 -10.17
N SER A 168 7.75 -30.21 -9.10
CA SER A 168 8.51 -30.09 -7.85
C SER A 168 8.39 -31.30 -6.93
N ASN A 169 7.29 -32.07 -7.05
CA ASN A 169 6.90 -33.18 -6.17
C ASN A 169 6.68 -32.78 -4.69
N VAL A 170 6.50 -31.47 -4.40
CA VAL A 170 6.18 -30.95 -3.07
C VAL A 170 4.93 -30.08 -3.13
N ARG A 171 4.26 -29.92 -1.97
CA ARG A 171 3.14 -28.97 -1.81
C ARG A 171 3.48 -27.78 -0.92
N ALA A 172 4.71 -27.73 -0.41
CA ALA A 172 5.18 -26.61 0.38
C ALA A 172 5.34 -25.37 -0.49
N HIS A 173 5.11 -24.19 0.08
CA HIS A 173 5.37 -22.93 -0.62
C HIS A 173 6.87 -22.75 -0.84
N LEU A 174 7.26 -22.41 -2.05
CA LEU A 174 8.62 -22.07 -2.42
C LEU A 174 8.75 -20.53 -2.44
N TYR A 175 9.75 -20.00 -1.75
CA TYR A 175 9.95 -18.55 -1.58
C TYR A 175 11.07 -18.00 -2.45
N ALA A 176 12.09 -18.80 -2.75
CA ALA A 176 13.21 -18.36 -3.56
C ALA A 176 13.76 -19.47 -4.44
N VAL A 177 14.33 -19.08 -5.59
CA VAL A 177 15.05 -19.95 -6.51
C VAL A 177 16.30 -19.24 -6.99
N ALA A 178 17.41 -19.97 -7.11
CA ALA A 178 18.64 -19.53 -7.73
C ALA A 178 19.27 -20.66 -8.55
N PHE A 179 20.01 -20.28 -9.58
CA PHE A 179 20.76 -21.18 -10.44
C PHE A 179 22.20 -20.69 -10.57
N GLY A 180 23.15 -21.60 -10.49
CA GLY A 180 24.58 -21.33 -10.73
C GLY A 180 24.94 -21.41 -12.21
N ASP A 181 24.19 -22.19 -12.98
CA ASP A 181 24.22 -22.28 -14.44
C ASP A 181 22.86 -22.83 -14.95
N GLU A 182 22.79 -23.21 -16.23
CA GLU A 182 21.55 -23.74 -16.83
C GLU A 182 21.10 -25.10 -16.24
N LYS A 183 21.95 -25.78 -15.44
CA LYS A 183 21.69 -27.12 -14.90
C LYS A 183 21.56 -27.15 -13.39
N ALA A 184 22.49 -26.49 -12.68
CA ALA A 184 22.57 -26.55 -11.23
C ALA A 184 21.70 -25.48 -10.58
N GLY A 185 20.66 -25.87 -9.85
CA GLY A 185 19.71 -24.98 -9.22
C GLY A 185 19.25 -25.44 -7.83
N VAL A 186 18.84 -24.47 -7.03
CA VAL A 186 18.29 -24.68 -5.69
C VAL A 186 17.02 -23.84 -5.53
N ALA A 187 15.94 -24.46 -5.01
CA ALA A 187 14.73 -23.76 -4.61
C ALA A 187 14.43 -24.02 -3.14
N VAL A 188 14.03 -22.98 -2.40
CA VAL A 188 13.83 -23.05 -0.95
C VAL A 188 12.47 -22.47 -0.54
N GLY A 189 11.96 -22.90 0.64
CA GLY A 189 10.63 -22.46 1.04
C GLY A 189 10.22 -22.80 2.46
N ALA A 190 8.91 -22.95 2.64
CA ALA A 190 8.27 -23.18 3.93
C ALA A 190 8.76 -24.49 4.59
N ASN A 191 8.74 -24.52 5.93
CA ASN A 191 9.03 -25.70 6.74
C ASN A 191 10.38 -26.35 6.42
N GLY A 192 11.40 -25.55 6.07
CA GLY A 192 12.72 -26.06 5.71
C GLY A 192 12.74 -26.79 4.36
N THR A 193 11.74 -26.58 3.49
CA THR A 193 11.72 -27.19 2.16
C THR A 193 12.90 -26.69 1.34
N MET A 194 13.68 -27.65 0.83
CA MET A 194 14.80 -27.41 -0.07
C MET A 194 14.76 -28.41 -1.22
N LEU A 195 14.81 -27.92 -2.43
CA LEU A 195 14.86 -28.71 -3.66
C LEU A 195 16.15 -28.38 -4.40
N VAL A 196 16.80 -29.39 -4.94
CA VAL A 196 18.05 -29.30 -5.71
C VAL A 196 17.84 -29.95 -7.07
N THR A 197 18.38 -29.34 -8.11
CA THR A 197 18.43 -29.91 -9.46
C THR A 197 19.84 -29.82 -10.04
N SER A 198 20.21 -30.78 -10.88
CA SER A 198 21.46 -30.80 -11.66
C SER A 198 21.20 -30.90 -13.19
N ASP A 199 19.94 -30.81 -13.61
CA ASP A 199 19.49 -30.99 -14.99
C ASP A 199 18.54 -29.86 -15.48
N GLY A 200 18.63 -28.67 -14.88
CA GLY A 200 17.81 -27.50 -15.24
C GLY A 200 16.36 -27.60 -14.80
N GLY A 201 16.10 -28.46 -13.80
CA GLY A 201 14.76 -28.66 -13.25
C GLY A 201 13.93 -29.70 -14.01
N ALA A 202 14.54 -30.51 -14.91
CA ALA A 202 13.87 -31.68 -15.45
C ALA A 202 13.50 -32.64 -14.32
N GLN A 203 14.37 -32.70 -13.29
CA GLN A 203 14.08 -33.37 -12.02
C GLN A 203 14.49 -32.47 -10.85
N TRP A 204 13.58 -32.34 -9.86
CA TRP A 204 13.83 -31.69 -8.59
C TRP A 204 13.85 -32.71 -7.47
N ARG A 205 14.98 -32.79 -6.73
CA ARG A 205 15.20 -33.69 -5.61
C ARG A 205 15.05 -32.90 -4.30
N ALA A 206 14.20 -33.39 -3.40
CA ALA A 206 14.10 -32.82 -2.06
C ALA A 206 15.32 -33.14 -1.22
N TYR A 207 15.92 -32.16 -0.59
CA TYR A 207 16.95 -32.32 0.43
C TYR A 207 16.30 -32.33 1.82
N ALA A 208 16.56 -33.37 2.60
CA ALA A 208 16.00 -33.53 3.93
C ALA A 208 16.85 -32.81 4.99
N LEU A 209 16.40 -31.66 5.46
CA LEU A 209 17.02 -31.01 6.60
C LEU A 209 16.70 -31.71 7.92
N PRO A 210 17.65 -31.74 8.90
CA PRO A 210 17.39 -32.13 10.28
C PRO A 210 16.20 -31.34 10.85
N GLU A 211 15.42 -31.97 11.72
CA GLU A 211 14.20 -31.35 12.28
C GLU A 211 14.48 -29.99 12.96
N ALA A 212 15.59 -29.90 13.70
CA ALA A 212 16.03 -28.67 14.36
C ALA A 212 16.34 -27.50 13.41
N LEU A 213 16.46 -27.73 12.10
CA LEU A 213 16.75 -26.71 11.07
C LEU A 213 15.57 -26.48 10.13
N ARG A 214 14.38 -27.03 10.41
CA ARG A 214 13.19 -26.90 9.55
C ARG A 214 12.45 -25.57 9.74
N PHE A 215 13.21 -24.46 9.75
CA PHE A 215 12.64 -23.13 9.69
C PHE A 215 12.29 -22.73 8.24
N PRO A 216 11.41 -21.72 8.04
CA PRO A 216 11.20 -21.15 6.72
C PRO A 216 12.52 -20.64 6.11
N LEU A 217 12.86 -21.11 4.93
CA LEU A 217 14.03 -20.69 4.14
C LEU A 217 13.55 -19.65 3.14
N THR A 218 14.04 -18.43 3.24
CA THR A 218 13.46 -17.24 2.59
C THR A 218 14.18 -16.82 1.32
N SER A 219 15.49 -17.09 1.24
CA SER A 219 16.29 -16.67 0.09
C SER A 219 17.47 -17.63 -0.13
N VAL A 220 17.91 -17.74 -1.38
CA VAL A 220 19.06 -18.52 -1.79
C VAL A 220 19.85 -17.74 -2.85
N ALA A 221 21.18 -17.80 -2.79
CA ALA A 221 22.08 -17.24 -3.79
C ALA A 221 23.29 -18.14 -4.01
N PHE A 222 23.74 -18.28 -5.25
CA PHE A 222 25.05 -18.85 -5.57
C PHE A 222 26.14 -17.82 -5.31
N VAL A 223 27.30 -18.30 -4.84
CA VAL A 223 28.43 -17.45 -4.46
C VAL A 223 29.24 -17.11 -5.72
N GLY A 224 29.16 -15.85 -6.15
CA GLY A 224 29.82 -15.38 -7.37
C GLY A 224 29.41 -16.19 -8.62
N LYS A 225 30.39 -16.67 -9.36
CA LYS A 225 30.20 -17.54 -10.53
C LYS A 225 30.29 -19.03 -10.18
N SER A 226 30.31 -19.38 -8.89
CA SER A 226 30.34 -20.78 -8.46
C SER A 226 29.07 -21.50 -8.91
N LYS A 227 29.25 -22.72 -9.39
CA LYS A 227 28.15 -23.65 -9.70
C LYS A 227 27.87 -24.61 -8.55
N ARG A 228 28.71 -24.58 -7.52
CA ARG A 228 28.70 -25.55 -6.41
C ARG A 228 28.51 -24.91 -5.05
N THR A 229 29.01 -23.68 -4.89
CA THR A 229 28.87 -22.96 -3.61
C THR A 229 27.61 -22.09 -3.63
N ALA A 230 26.73 -22.34 -2.67
CA ALA A 230 25.51 -21.55 -2.50
C ALA A 230 25.23 -21.32 -1.02
N VAL A 231 24.51 -20.23 -0.73
CA VAL A 231 24.07 -19.86 0.61
C VAL A 231 22.56 -19.71 0.63
N VAL A 232 21.94 -20.27 1.66
CA VAL A 232 20.52 -20.15 1.97
C VAL A 232 20.38 -19.42 3.29
N VAL A 233 19.42 -18.48 3.36
CA VAL A 233 19.06 -17.78 4.60
C VAL A 233 17.59 -18.01 4.95
N GLY A 234 17.26 -17.87 6.25
CA GLY A 234 15.91 -18.12 6.73
C GLY A 234 15.60 -17.49 8.08
N PHE A 235 14.48 -17.93 8.64
CA PHE A 235 14.00 -17.44 9.93
C PHE A 235 14.92 -17.87 11.08
N GLY A 236 14.91 -17.09 12.17
CA GLY A 236 15.73 -17.34 13.36
C GLY A 236 17.23 -17.19 13.13
N GLY A 237 17.66 -16.42 12.12
CA GLY A 237 19.07 -16.23 11.77
C GLY A 237 19.69 -17.45 11.09
N LEU A 238 18.88 -18.39 10.57
CA LEU A 238 19.42 -19.58 9.92
C LEU A 238 20.18 -19.20 8.66
N ILE A 239 21.45 -19.63 8.58
CA ILE A 239 22.28 -19.59 7.38
C ILE A 239 22.80 -21.01 7.12
N LEU A 240 22.58 -21.51 5.91
CA LEU A 240 23.10 -22.79 5.44
C LEU A 240 23.99 -22.52 4.24
N ARG A 241 25.15 -23.21 4.17
CA ARG A 241 26.11 -23.08 3.08
C ARG A 241 26.47 -24.47 2.52
N THR A 242 26.53 -24.57 1.21
CA THR A 242 27.03 -25.75 0.48
C THR A 242 28.26 -25.39 -0.34
N GLU A 243 29.15 -26.40 -0.58
CA GLU A 243 30.29 -26.29 -1.47
C GLU A 243 30.30 -27.40 -2.55
N ASP A 244 29.29 -28.24 -2.53
CA ASP A 244 29.21 -29.43 -3.37
C ASP A 244 28.00 -29.46 -4.33
N GLY A 245 27.36 -28.28 -4.51
CA GLY A 245 26.20 -28.18 -5.38
C GLY A 245 24.88 -28.56 -4.73
N GLY A 246 24.84 -28.59 -3.38
CA GLY A 246 23.64 -28.87 -2.61
C GLY A 246 23.50 -30.33 -2.19
N GLU A 247 24.55 -31.15 -2.36
CA GLU A 247 24.60 -32.52 -1.85
C GLU A 247 24.70 -32.56 -0.32
N SER A 248 25.41 -31.56 0.27
CA SER A 248 25.46 -31.36 1.71
C SER A 248 25.35 -29.87 2.08
N TRP A 249 24.84 -29.57 3.28
CA TRP A 249 24.65 -28.21 3.77
C TRP A 249 25.17 -28.09 5.20
N THR A 250 26.00 -27.09 5.44
CA THR A 250 26.56 -26.77 6.77
C THR A 250 25.86 -25.53 7.32
N ARG A 251 25.46 -25.58 8.59
CA ARG A 251 24.93 -24.43 9.30
C ARG A 251 26.07 -23.46 9.66
N ILE A 252 25.89 -22.20 9.36
CA ILE A 252 26.78 -21.11 9.76
C ILE A 252 26.15 -20.39 10.94
N GLU A 253 26.88 -20.26 12.04
CA GLU A 253 26.40 -19.58 13.23
C GLU A 253 26.53 -18.06 13.09
N VAL A 254 25.50 -17.34 13.52
CA VAL A 254 25.46 -15.87 13.54
C VAL A 254 25.12 -15.36 14.94
N PHE A 255 25.63 -14.19 15.29
CA PHE A 255 25.46 -13.60 16.62
C PHE A 255 24.02 -13.17 16.94
N GLN A 256 23.18 -12.96 15.94
CA GLN A 256 21.81 -12.44 16.13
C GLN A 256 20.79 -13.39 15.48
N PRO A 257 19.90 -14.02 16.25
CA PRO A 257 18.86 -14.90 15.73
C PRO A 257 17.65 -14.11 15.20
N VAL A 258 17.85 -13.29 14.18
CA VAL A 258 16.79 -12.49 13.53
C VAL A 258 16.41 -13.10 12.19
N ASP A 259 15.16 -12.91 11.78
CA ASP A 259 14.68 -13.42 10.49
C ASP A 259 15.43 -12.74 9.34
N LEU A 260 16.17 -13.50 8.55
CA LEU A 260 16.82 -13.06 7.32
C LEU A 260 15.87 -13.29 6.14
N LEU A 261 15.74 -12.32 5.24
CA LEU A 261 14.73 -12.34 4.17
C LEU A 261 15.33 -12.34 2.76
N SER A 262 16.56 -11.88 2.60
CA SER A 262 17.23 -11.78 1.30
C SER A 262 18.73 -11.98 1.47
N VAL A 263 19.37 -12.71 0.54
CA VAL A 263 20.83 -12.88 0.45
C VAL A 263 21.26 -12.62 -0.99
N PHE A 264 22.43 -12.01 -1.16
CA PHE A 264 23.01 -11.66 -2.45
C PHE A 264 24.54 -11.72 -2.41
N PHE A 265 25.16 -12.15 -3.50
CA PHE A 265 26.61 -12.18 -3.69
C PHE A 265 26.98 -11.46 -4.99
N THR A 266 28.05 -10.68 -4.99
CA THR A 266 28.64 -10.05 -6.20
C THR A 266 29.74 -10.88 -6.83
N ASP A 267 30.48 -11.61 -6.01
CA ASP A 267 31.64 -12.40 -6.39
C ASP A 267 31.83 -13.59 -5.41
N GLU A 268 32.95 -14.29 -5.52
CA GLU A 268 33.26 -15.47 -4.69
C GLU A 268 33.52 -15.13 -3.22
N GLN A 269 33.69 -13.87 -2.87
CA GLN A 269 34.04 -13.42 -1.51
C GLN A 269 32.93 -12.58 -0.88
N ASN A 270 32.42 -11.59 -1.63
CA ASN A 270 31.57 -10.54 -1.07
C ASN A 270 30.07 -10.86 -1.18
N GLY A 271 29.40 -10.85 -0.03
CA GLY A 271 27.97 -11.08 0.04
C GLY A 271 27.30 -10.35 1.19
N TRP A 272 25.99 -10.17 1.07
CA TRP A 272 25.14 -9.50 2.06
C TRP A 272 23.83 -10.24 2.28
N ALA A 273 23.34 -10.17 3.52
CA ALA A 273 22.01 -10.66 3.88
C ALA A 273 21.26 -9.56 4.63
N ALA A 274 19.96 -9.45 4.38
CA ALA A 274 19.11 -8.44 5.02
C ALA A 274 17.81 -9.07 5.55
N GLY A 275 17.20 -8.43 6.58
CA GLY A 275 16.03 -9.02 7.19
C GLY A 275 15.22 -8.11 8.07
N LYS A 276 14.60 -8.72 9.08
CA LYS A 276 13.73 -8.08 10.06
C LYS A 276 14.53 -7.06 10.88
N ASP A 277 13.81 -6.05 11.40
CA ASP A 277 14.36 -5.02 12.28
C ASP A 277 15.54 -4.23 11.66
N GLY A 278 15.61 -4.19 10.32
CA GLY A 278 16.65 -3.46 9.58
C GLY A 278 18.02 -4.13 9.61
N VAL A 279 18.12 -5.39 10.02
CA VAL A 279 19.39 -6.10 10.07
C VAL A 279 20.00 -6.26 8.69
N ILE A 280 21.30 -5.95 8.58
CA ILE A 280 22.14 -6.29 7.43
C ILE A 280 23.38 -7.01 7.97
N LEU A 281 23.71 -8.14 7.36
CA LEU A 281 24.95 -8.89 7.57
C LEU A 281 25.80 -8.81 6.31
N SER A 282 27.13 -8.83 6.44
CA SER A 282 28.08 -8.95 5.33
C SER A 282 29.06 -10.10 5.53
N THR A 283 29.55 -10.62 4.43
CA THR A 283 30.63 -11.62 4.38
C THR A 283 31.70 -11.16 3.39
N ALA A 284 32.96 -11.51 3.65
CA ALA A 284 34.09 -11.30 2.78
C ALA A 284 34.85 -12.61 2.48
N ASP A 285 34.24 -13.77 2.79
CA ASP A 285 34.82 -15.11 2.64
C ASP A 285 33.84 -16.12 1.99
N GLY A 286 32.95 -15.60 1.15
CA GLY A 286 31.98 -16.44 0.42
C GLY A 286 30.92 -17.06 1.33
N GLY A 287 30.60 -16.41 2.43
CA GLY A 287 29.54 -16.82 3.35
C GLY A 287 29.98 -17.84 4.40
N ALA A 288 31.27 -18.04 4.60
CA ALA A 288 31.80 -18.88 5.67
C ALA A 288 31.65 -18.19 7.05
N THR A 289 31.79 -16.85 7.08
CA THR A 289 31.51 -16.03 8.28
C THR A 289 30.68 -14.80 7.91
N TRP A 290 29.89 -14.32 8.89
CA TRP A 290 29.01 -13.18 8.69
C TRP A 290 29.13 -12.18 9.83
N LEU A 291 29.25 -10.90 9.50
CA LEU A 291 29.39 -9.79 10.44
C LEU A 291 28.19 -8.83 10.32
N PRO A 292 27.64 -8.35 11.45
CA PRO A 292 26.54 -7.39 11.41
C PRO A 292 27.05 -6.00 11.01
N ILE A 293 26.25 -5.34 10.15
CA ILE A 293 26.45 -3.94 9.77
C ILE A 293 25.45 -3.09 10.57
N ALA A 294 25.91 -2.01 11.20
CA ALA A 294 25.05 -1.08 11.90
C ALA A 294 24.28 -0.18 10.94
N VAL A 295 22.96 -0.37 10.83
CA VAL A 295 22.08 0.47 10.02
C VAL A 295 21.14 1.25 10.94
N LYS A 296 21.06 2.56 10.76
CA LYS A 296 20.18 3.46 11.54
C LYS A 296 18.72 3.39 11.04
N THR A 297 18.17 2.19 10.95
CA THR A 297 16.77 1.99 10.53
C THR A 297 16.23 0.72 11.19
N SER A 298 14.93 0.70 11.51
CA SER A 298 14.25 -0.44 12.12
C SER A 298 13.22 -1.12 11.23
N PRO A 299 12.81 -0.59 10.04
CA PRO A 299 11.83 -1.27 9.22
C PRO A 299 12.38 -2.59 8.66
N ARG A 300 11.47 -3.54 8.40
CA ARG A 300 11.79 -4.81 7.76
C ARG A 300 12.35 -4.58 6.36
N LEU A 301 13.59 -5.02 6.11
CA LEU A 301 14.21 -5.06 4.80
C LEU A 301 13.84 -6.38 4.11
N LYS A 302 13.16 -6.31 2.97
CA LYS A 302 12.68 -7.48 2.22
C LYS A 302 13.64 -7.94 1.14
N THR A 303 14.48 -7.04 0.66
CA THR A 303 15.40 -7.29 -0.46
C THR A 303 16.69 -6.52 -0.28
N ILE A 304 17.79 -7.16 -0.69
CA ILE A 304 19.11 -6.55 -0.83
C ILE A 304 19.69 -6.89 -2.19
N HIS A 305 20.40 -5.97 -2.80
CA HIS A 305 21.05 -6.14 -4.09
C HIS A 305 22.28 -5.26 -4.20
N PHE A 306 23.35 -5.78 -4.78
CA PHE A 306 24.56 -5.05 -5.07
C PHE A 306 24.91 -5.17 -6.56
N ALA A 307 25.33 -4.08 -7.17
CA ALA A 307 25.85 -4.08 -8.55
C ALA A 307 27.33 -4.46 -8.61
N ASP A 308 28.06 -4.17 -7.54
CA ASP A 308 29.43 -4.60 -7.27
C ASP A 308 29.69 -4.59 -5.75
N SER A 309 30.94 -4.82 -5.32
CA SER A 309 31.31 -4.87 -3.90
C SER A 309 31.15 -3.55 -3.13
N GLN A 310 30.88 -2.42 -3.82
CA GLN A 310 30.76 -1.10 -3.19
C GLN A 310 29.34 -0.54 -3.25
N THR A 311 28.66 -0.70 -4.39
CA THR A 311 27.37 -0.05 -4.65
C THR A 311 26.23 -1.01 -4.49
N GLY A 312 25.35 -0.74 -3.52
CA GLY A 312 24.20 -1.60 -3.22
C GLY A 312 22.95 -0.86 -2.81
N TRP A 313 21.82 -1.59 -2.82
CA TRP A 313 20.50 -1.11 -2.44
C TRP A 313 19.82 -2.15 -1.52
N ALA A 314 19.07 -1.64 -0.54
CA ALA A 314 18.15 -2.44 0.25
C ALA A 314 16.78 -1.74 0.26
N ALA A 315 15.71 -2.54 0.24
CA ALA A 315 14.38 -1.98 0.25
C ALA A 315 13.40 -2.88 1.04
N GLY A 316 12.26 -2.32 1.43
CA GLY A 316 11.33 -3.11 2.24
C GLY A 316 10.01 -2.43 2.55
N ALA A 317 9.58 -2.55 3.81
CA ALA A 317 8.32 -2.01 4.30
C ALA A 317 8.24 -0.50 4.09
N ASP A 318 7.02 0.00 4.00
CA ASP A 318 6.68 1.42 3.98
C ASP A 318 7.42 2.23 2.89
N GLY A 319 7.70 1.60 1.75
CA GLY A 319 8.42 2.24 0.64
C GLY A 319 9.88 2.61 0.95
N LEU A 320 10.49 2.00 1.98
CA LEU A 320 11.88 2.26 2.32
C LEU A 320 12.82 1.84 1.18
N ILE A 321 13.71 2.75 0.79
CA ILE A 321 14.84 2.48 -0.11
C ILE A 321 16.09 3.05 0.54
N LEU A 322 17.10 2.20 0.67
CA LEU A 322 18.44 2.54 1.14
C LEU A 322 19.44 2.32 0.02
N ARG A 323 20.50 3.10 -0.01
CA ARG A 323 21.64 2.93 -0.90
C ARG A 323 22.95 3.04 -0.11
N THR A 324 23.93 2.25 -0.50
CA THR A 324 25.32 2.35 -0.10
C THR A 324 26.23 2.54 -1.30
N ASP A 325 27.33 3.23 -1.12
CA ASP A 325 28.40 3.42 -2.11
C ASP A 325 29.77 2.97 -1.56
N ASP A 326 29.81 2.27 -0.40
CA ASP A 326 31.01 1.86 0.33
C ASP A 326 30.94 0.39 0.84
N GLY A 327 30.20 -0.46 0.15
CA GLY A 327 30.08 -1.87 0.49
C GLY A 327 29.15 -2.15 1.68
N GLY A 328 28.36 -1.16 2.09
CA GLY A 328 27.39 -1.28 3.17
C GLY A 328 27.87 -0.77 4.51
N LEU A 329 29.03 -0.10 4.60
CA LEU A 329 29.51 0.52 5.82
C LEU A 329 28.60 1.69 6.23
N GLU A 330 28.15 2.49 5.25
CA GLU A 330 27.13 3.50 5.44
C GLU A 330 25.96 3.30 4.49
N TRP A 331 24.74 3.49 5.01
CA TRP A 331 23.50 3.41 4.23
C TRP A 331 22.77 4.75 4.26
N ARG A 332 22.57 5.32 3.09
CA ARG A 332 21.78 6.53 2.90
C ARG A 332 20.35 6.19 2.51
N ARG A 333 19.39 6.79 3.19
CA ARG A 333 17.98 6.69 2.83
C ARG A 333 17.68 7.54 1.59
N LEU A 334 17.08 6.92 0.56
CA LEU A 334 16.68 7.57 -0.68
C LEU A 334 15.19 7.89 -0.72
N SER A 335 14.38 7.24 0.13
CA SER A 335 12.96 7.57 0.24
C SER A 335 12.76 8.72 1.22
N GLU A 336 11.94 9.70 0.83
CA GLU A 336 11.68 10.93 1.61
C GLU A 336 10.27 10.93 2.20
N GLY A 337 10.03 11.80 3.21
CA GLY A 337 8.73 12.03 3.83
C GLY A 337 8.51 11.32 5.15
N GLY A 338 7.52 11.82 5.89
CA GLY A 338 7.08 11.24 7.17
C GLY A 338 6.38 9.90 6.96
N ARG A 339 6.58 8.98 7.88
CA ARG A 339 5.94 7.64 7.89
C ARG A 339 5.08 7.42 9.12
N GLU A 340 4.92 8.44 9.94
CA GLU A 340 3.99 8.42 11.06
C GLU A 340 2.56 8.36 10.54
N ASP A 341 1.73 7.50 11.12
CA ASP A 341 0.33 7.38 10.75
C ASP A 341 -0.36 8.74 10.82
N LEU A 342 -1.05 9.11 9.75
CA LEU A 342 -1.83 10.33 9.66
C LEU A 342 -3.30 10.00 9.93
N SER A 343 -3.83 10.55 11.01
CA SER A 343 -5.21 10.34 11.45
C SER A 343 -6.20 11.19 10.65
N ASP A 344 -5.78 12.41 10.27
CA ASP A 344 -6.66 13.35 9.57
C ASP A 344 -5.92 14.24 8.57
N ILE A 345 -6.66 14.70 7.55
CA ILE A 345 -6.21 15.65 6.54
C ILE A 345 -7.31 16.68 6.27
N PHE A 346 -6.96 17.94 6.37
CA PHE A 346 -7.85 19.07 6.09
C PHE A 346 -7.24 19.95 5.02
N PHE A 347 -8.06 20.43 4.08
CA PHE A 347 -7.69 21.44 3.11
C PHE A 347 -8.67 22.61 3.19
N LEU A 348 -8.16 23.82 3.32
CA LEU A 348 -8.97 25.03 3.29
C LEU A 348 -9.41 25.35 1.85
N ASP A 349 -8.49 25.18 0.91
CA ASP A 349 -8.68 25.41 -0.53
C ASP A 349 -7.86 24.40 -1.37
N GLY A 350 -7.62 24.69 -2.65
CA GLY A 350 -6.82 23.84 -3.54
C GLY A 350 -5.30 23.89 -3.28
N ALA A 351 -4.82 24.78 -2.42
CA ALA A 351 -3.40 25.01 -2.18
C ALA A 351 -2.99 24.75 -0.71
N ARG A 352 -3.79 25.23 0.25
CA ARG A 352 -3.46 25.20 1.67
C ARG A 352 -4.12 24.03 2.37
N GLY A 353 -3.32 23.21 3.06
CA GLY A 353 -3.80 22.06 3.79
C GLY A 353 -2.90 21.65 4.93
N TRP A 354 -3.46 20.89 5.87
CA TRP A 354 -2.79 20.34 7.04
C TRP A 354 -3.14 18.87 7.21
N ALA A 355 -2.21 18.10 7.77
CA ALA A 355 -2.44 16.72 8.17
C ALA A 355 -1.85 16.49 9.57
N VAL A 356 -2.55 15.70 10.38
CA VAL A 356 -2.14 15.40 11.77
C VAL A 356 -2.15 13.90 12.03
N GLY A 357 -1.38 13.45 13.03
CA GLY A 357 -1.31 12.03 13.31
C GLY A 357 -0.55 11.65 14.58
N ALA A 358 0.10 10.49 14.52
CA ALA A 358 0.83 9.89 15.62
C ALA A 358 1.93 10.82 16.17
N HIS A 359 2.24 10.68 17.45
CA HIS A 359 3.34 11.40 18.14
C HIS A 359 3.31 12.92 17.97
N GLY A 360 2.11 13.51 17.89
CA GLY A 360 1.94 14.94 17.72
C GLY A 360 2.36 15.47 16.34
N HIS A 361 2.46 14.59 15.34
CA HIS A 361 2.90 14.98 14.01
C HIS A 361 1.89 15.90 13.33
N ILE A 362 2.39 17.05 12.86
CA ILE A 362 1.62 18.02 12.05
C ILE A 362 2.41 18.33 10.79
N LEU A 363 1.77 18.17 9.64
CA LEU A 363 2.26 18.57 8.34
C LEU A 363 1.41 19.71 7.79
N SER A 364 2.02 20.63 7.04
CA SER A 364 1.32 21.68 6.30
C SER A 364 1.81 21.80 4.86
N THR A 365 0.94 22.29 3.98
CA THR A 365 1.25 22.59 2.59
C THR A 365 0.60 23.90 2.16
N THR A 366 1.27 24.65 1.28
CA THR A 366 0.74 25.86 0.63
C THR A 366 0.67 25.74 -0.89
N ASN A 367 0.95 24.54 -1.42
CA ASN A 367 1.02 24.29 -2.88
C ASN A 367 0.23 23.06 -3.33
N GLY A 368 -0.82 22.71 -2.58
CA GLY A 368 -1.70 21.58 -2.90
C GLY A 368 -1.07 20.23 -2.66
N GLY A 369 -0.14 20.14 -1.70
CA GLY A 369 0.53 18.93 -1.29
C GLY A 369 1.73 18.55 -2.17
N LYS A 370 2.15 19.38 -3.13
CA LYS A 370 3.40 19.12 -3.89
C LYS A 370 4.61 19.07 -2.96
N ARG A 371 4.56 19.78 -1.84
CA ARG A 371 5.52 19.72 -0.77
C ARG A 371 4.79 19.85 0.56
N TRP A 372 5.16 19.00 1.51
CA TRP A 372 4.70 19.02 2.89
C TRP A 372 5.85 19.43 3.81
N SER A 373 5.57 20.27 4.79
CA SER A 373 6.52 20.73 5.81
C SER A 373 6.00 20.39 7.18
N SER A 374 6.86 19.87 8.05
CA SER A 374 6.52 19.56 9.43
C SER A 374 6.37 20.86 10.24
N GLN A 375 5.37 20.91 11.11
CA GLN A 375 5.14 21.97 12.09
C GLN A 375 5.36 21.44 13.50
N LEU A 376 5.84 22.30 14.40
CA LEU A 376 6.13 21.93 15.77
C LEU A 376 4.84 21.99 16.61
N SER A 377 4.38 20.85 17.11
CA SER A 377 3.18 20.73 17.94
C SER A 377 3.45 20.88 19.45
N ASN A 378 4.69 20.67 19.89
CA ASN A 378 5.10 20.61 21.29
C ASN A 378 4.36 19.54 22.13
N THR A 379 3.83 18.49 21.48
CA THR A 379 3.20 17.35 22.14
C THR A 379 3.64 16.04 21.50
N THR A 380 3.63 14.95 22.27
CA THR A 380 3.79 13.58 21.77
C THR A 380 2.46 12.83 21.72
N ALA A 381 1.36 13.45 22.16
CA ALA A 381 0.03 12.87 22.07
C ALA A 381 -0.38 12.69 20.60
N ARG A 382 -1.00 11.56 20.26
CA ARG A 382 -1.59 11.38 18.94
C ARG A 382 -2.68 12.44 18.71
N LEU A 383 -2.60 13.12 17.59
CA LEU A 383 -3.62 14.07 17.14
C LEU A 383 -4.62 13.34 16.23
N ALA A 384 -5.90 13.41 16.58
CA ALA A 384 -6.98 12.66 15.93
C ALA A 384 -7.62 13.44 14.77
N ARG A 385 -7.84 14.75 14.96
CA ARG A 385 -8.51 15.63 13.98
C ARG A 385 -7.85 16.99 13.92
N VAL A 386 -7.96 17.62 12.74
CA VAL A 386 -7.55 19.02 12.51
C VAL A 386 -8.63 19.77 11.74
N PHE A 387 -8.90 20.99 12.15
CA PHE A 387 -9.88 21.87 11.51
C PHE A 387 -9.33 23.29 11.42
N PHE A 388 -9.62 23.99 10.32
CA PHE A 388 -9.31 25.41 10.12
C PHE A 388 -10.56 26.16 9.71
N ALA A 389 -10.87 27.25 10.43
CA ALA A 389 -11.97 28.14 10.07
C ALA A 389 -11.58 29.09 8.93
N ASP A 390 -10.31 29.50 8.91
CA ASP A 390 -9.69 30.34 7.88
C ASP A 390 -8.19 30.03 7.76
N GLU A 391 -7.43 30.84 7.03
CA GLU A 391 -6.00 30.61 6.80
C GLU A 391 -5.13 30.75 8.04
N ASN A 392 -5.62 31.41 9.10
CA ASN A 392 -4.88 31.71 10.32
C ASN A 392 -5.35 30.85 11.51
N HIS A 393 -6.67 30.68 11.65
CA HIS A 393 -7.28 30.08 12.83
C HIS A 393 -7.54 28.58 12.63
N GLY A 394 -6.86 27.76 13.40
CA GLY A 394 -6.99 26.31 13.34
C GLY A 394 -6.84 25.61 14.69
N TRP A 395 -7.38 24.38 14.78
CA TRP A 395 -7.38 23.54 15.97
C TRP A 395 -7.06 22.10 15.62
N ALA A 396 -6.30 21.46 16.51
CA ALA A 396 -6.04 20.02 16.43
C ALA A 396 -6.34 19.37 17.79
N VAL A 397 -7.06 18.25 17.76
CA VAL A 397 -7.47 17.53 18.97
C VAL A 397 -6.93 16.11 19.00
N GLY A 398 -6.80 15.53 20.19
CA GLY A 398 -6.25 14.19 20.31
C GLY A 398 -6.30 13.58 21.70
N GLU A 399 -5.37 12.66 21.93
CA GLU A 399 -5.25 11.91 23.18
C GLU A 399 -5.06 12.81 24.39
N GLN A 400 -5.42 12.28 25.58
CA GLN A 400 -5.25 12.95 26.87
C GLN A 400 -5.90 14.33 26.96
N GLY A 401 -7.03 14.53 26.25
CA GLY A 401 -7.74 15.79 26.22
C GLY A 401 -6.98 16.93 25.53
N THR A 402 -5.99 16.58 24.70
CA THR A 402 -5.16 17.56 24.02
C THR A 402 -5.99 18.36 23.01
N ILE A 403 -5.93 19.69 23.13
CA ILE A 403 -6.30 20.65 22.08
C ILE A 403 -5.12 21.58 21.85
N LEU A 404 -4.74 21.71 20.59
CA LEU A 404 -3.80 22.71 20.12
C LEU A 404 -4.58 23.75 19.29
N ARG A 405 -4.30 25.04 19.45
CA ARG A 405 -4.83 26.11 18.60
C ARG A 405 -3.72 26.90 17.93
N THR A 406 -4.01 27.49 16.80
CA THR A 406 -3.13 28.41 16.07
C THR A 406 -3.91 29.62 15.56
N GLU A 407 -3.23 30.77 15.52
CA GLU A 407 -3.75 32.04 14.97
C GLU A 407 -2.89 32.55 13.80
N ASN A 408 -1.98 31.71 13.29
CA ASN A 408 -1.04 32.07 12.22
C ASN A 408 -0.78 30.91 11.24
N GLY A 409 -1.81 30.08 10.97
CA GLY A 409 -1.73 29.00 10.01
C GLY A 409 -0.87 27.82 10.44
N GLY A 410 -0.62 27.69 11.75
CA GLY A 410 0.20 26.62 12.31
C GLY A 410 1.69 26.92 12.40
N VAL A 411 2.11 28.17 12.18
CA VAL A 411 3.51 28.59 12.47
C VAL A 411 3.81 28.38 13.96
N ILE A 412 2.81 28.67 14.81
CA ILE A 412 2.85 28.39 16.25
C ILE A 412 1.57 27.66 16.65
N TRP A 413 1.71 26.57 17.35
CA TRP A 413 0.62 25.82 17.98
C TRP A 413 0.70 25.99 19.50
N LEU A 414 -0.39 26.44 20.11
CA LEU A 414 -0.55 26.65 21.54
C LEU A 414 -1.45 25.57 22.13
N LYS A 415 -1.06 24.96 23.24
CA LYS A 415 -1.89 24.02 23.98
C LYS A 415 -2.96 24.74 24.76
N CYS A 416 -4.22 24.32 24.65
CA CYS A 416 -5.35 24.85 25.40
C CYS A 416 -5.60 24.03 26.67
N GLU A 417 -6.07 24.69 27.71
CA GLU A 417 -6.58 24.05 28.92
C GLU A 417 -8.02 23.61 28.69
N THR A 418 -8.27 22.31 28.66
CA THR A 418 -9.59 21.75 28.27
C THR A 418 -10.44 21.28 29.45
N GLY A 419 -9.82 21.10 30.62
CA GLY A 419 -10.50 20.54 31.80
C GLY A 419 -10.89 19.07 31.68
N VAL A 420 -10.50 18.38 30.56
CA VAL A 420 -10.74 16.95 30.34
C VAL A 420 -9.43 16.21 30.07
N THR A 421 -9.39 14.93 30.46
CA THR A 421 -8.25 14.04 30.21
C THR A 421 -8.62 12.88 29.28
N THR A 422 -9.88 12.83 28.85
CA THR A 422 -10.38 11.83 27.89
C THR A 422 -9.89 12.15 26.50
N GLU A 423 -9.68 11.14 25.67
CA GLU A 423 -9.35 11.31 24.26
C GLU A 423 -10.44 12.12 23.55
N LEU A 424 -10.03 13.11 22.76
CA LEU A 424 -10.85 13.89 21.86
C LEU A 424 -10.63 13.39 20.43
N SER A 425 -11.72 12.96 19.78
CA SER A 425 -11.70 12.30 18.47
C SER A 425 -12.15 13.24 17.34
N GLY A 426 -13.00 14.22 17.64
CA GLY A 426 -13.61 15.13 16.68
C GLY A 426 -13.54 16.58 17.12
N VAL A 427 -13.36 17.49 16.15
CA VAL A 427 -13.43 18.95 16.35
C VAL A 427 -14.02 19.61 15.12
N HIS A 428 -14.94 20.56 15.34
CA HIS A 428 -15.49 21.38 14.26
C HIS A 428 -15.91 22.75 14.78
N PHE A 429 -15.70 23.77 14.00
CA PHE A 429 -16.07 25.15 14.33
C PHE A 429 -17.13 25.65 13.35
N ALA A 430 -18.11 26.37 13.88
CA ALA A 430 -19.11 27.07 13.08
C ALA A 430 -18.54 28.37 12.49
N ASP A 431 -17.63 29.01 13.21
CA ASP A 431 -16.85 30.21 12.85
C ASP A 431 -15.54 30.24 13.65
N ALA A 432 -14.74 31.28 13.55
CA ALA A 432 -13.45 31.38 14.27
C ALA A 432 -13.57 31.43 15.81
N LYS A 433 -14.77 31.57 16.36
CA LYS A 433 -15.02 31.67 17.81
C LYS A 433 -15.75 30.48 18.40
N ARG A 434 -16.79 30.00 17.73
CA ARG A 434 -17.68 28.95 18.26
C ARG A 434 -17.31 27.59 17.74
N GLY A 435 -16.94 26.72 18.64
CA GLY A 435 -16.47 25.38 18.30
C GLY A 435 -16.92 24.31 19.30
N LEU A 436 -16.88 23.07 18.82
CA LEU A 436 -17.21 21.87 19.56
C LEU A 436 -16.06 20.85 19.41
N ALA A 437 -15.74 20.17 20.51
CA ALA A 437 -14.88 19.00 20.45
C ALA A 437 -15.55 17.83 21.21
N VAL A 438 -15.40 16.62 20.65
CA VAL A 438 -16.07 15.41 21.15
C VAL A 438 -15.07 14.27 21.28
N GLY A 439 -15.41 13.28 22.14
CA GLY A 439 -14.50 12.17 22.33
C GLY A 439 -15.03 11.03 23.18
N SER A 440 -14.10 10.27 23.74
CA SER A 440 -14.40 9.08 24.53
C SER A 440 -15.26 9.39 25.76
N ARG A 441 -16.02 8.38 26.23
CA ARG A 441 -16.93 8.46 27.40
C ARG A 441 -17.98 9.55 27.29
N GLY A 442 -18.50 9.80 26.08
CA GLY A 442 -19.51 10.81 25.83
C GLY A 442 -19.05 12.23 26.09
N THR A 443 -17.75 12.50 26.01
CA THR A 443 -17.20 13.83 26.21
C THR A 443 -17.64 14.78 25.11
N ILE A 444 -18.28 15.90 25.48
CA ILE A 444 -18.54 17.06 24.61
C ILE A 444 -18.06 18.29 25.36
N ILE A 445 -17.26 19.12 24.71
CA ILE A 445 -16.85 20.43 25.19
C ILE A 445 -17.08 21.48 24.09
N SER A 446 -17.43 22.69 24.49
CA SER A 446 -17.71 23.82 23.60
C SER A 446 -16.85 25.02 23.95
N THR A 447 -16.64 25.88 22.99
CA THR A 447 -15.98 27.20 23.13
C THR A 447 -16.78 28.26 22.39
N GLU A 448 -16.72 29.52 22.88
CA GLU A 448 -17.28 30.71 22.25
C GLU A 448 -16.24 31.81 22.00
N ASP A 449 -14.98 31.55 22.37
CA ASP A 449 -13.85 32.49 22.34
C ASP A 449 -12.68 32.00 21.45
N GLY A 450 -12.94 31.04 20.54
CA GLY A 450 -11.90 30.49 19.67
C GLY A 450 -11.00 29.47 20.34
N GLY A 451 -11.46 28.87 21.43
CA GLY A 451 -10.73 27.83 22.17
C GLY A 451 -9.77 28.39 23.22
N GLU A 452 -9.92 29.66 23.63
CA GLU A 452 -9.23 30.16 24.84
C GLU A 452 -9.75 29.46 26.08
N THR A 453 -11.08 29.31 26.14
CA THR A 453 -11.74 28.52 27.20
C THR A 453 -12.66 27.45 26.62
N TRP A 454 -12.77 26.33 27.33
CA TRP A 454 -13.62 25.21 26.97
C TRP A 454 -14.54 24.82 28.11
N GLN A 455 -15.81 24.59 27.81
CA GLN A 455 -16.84 24.22 28.78
C GLN A 455 -17.42 22.85 28.46
N ARG A 456 -17.52 22.00 29.47
CA ARG A 456 -18.10 20.67 29.33
C ARG A 456 -19.63 20.77 29.18
N ARG A 457 -20.18 20.01 28.21
CA ARG A 457 -21.61 19.88 27.95
C ARG A 457 -22.09 18.47 28.24
N ALA A 458 -23.34 18.33 28.68
CA ALA A 458 -23.94 17.03 28.93
C ALA A 458 -24.33 16.36 27.63
N SER A 459 -23.70 15.26 27.28
CA SER A 459 -24.06 14.46 26.09
C SER A 459 -25.23 13.52 26.35
N ASN A 460 -25.50 13.18 27.62
CA ASN A 460 -26.42 12.13 28.03
C ASN A 460 -26.11 10.75 27.43
N SER A 461 -24.89 10.54 26.96
CA SER A 461 -24.39 9.30 26.36
C SER A 461 -23.04 8.92 26.97
N PRO A 462 -22.84 7.65 27.40
CA PRO A 462 -21.54 7.18 27.89
C PRO A 462 -20.65 6.66 26.76
N THR A 463 -21.12 6.65 25.51
CA THR A 463 -20.45 6.00 24.38
C THR A 463 -19.25 6.81 23.88
N TRP A 464 -18.43 6.19 23.07
CA TRP A 464 -17.39 6.89 22.33
C TRP A 464 -18.02 7.73 21.22
N LEU A 465 -17.73 9.03 21.21
CA LEU A 465 -18.15 9.98 20.19
C LEU A 465 -16.96 10.20 19.23
N GLU A 466 -17.16 9.93 17.93
CA GLU A 466 -16.09 9.93 16.94
C GLU A 466 -15.93 11.27 16.24
N GLU A 467 -17.01 11.85 15.78
CA GLU A 467 -16.96 13.09 14.99
C GLU A 467 -18.13 14.01 15.29
N VAL A 468 -17.90 15.30 15.15
CA VAL A 468 -18.89 16.35 15.21
C VAL A 468 -18.87 17.18 13.94
N ALA A 469 -20.05 17.56 13.40
CA ALA A 469 -20.19 18.44 12.26
C ALA A 469 -21.34 19.42 12.45
N PHE A 470 -21.09 20.70 12.20
CA PHE A 470 -22.14 21.71 12.08
C PHE A 470 -22.86 21.57 10.72
N ALA A 471 -24.19 21.51 10.75
CA ALA A 471 -25.03 21.61 9.57
C ALA A 471 -25.34 23.09 9.22
N ASP A 472 -25.39 23.93 10.22
CA ASP A 472 -25.48 25.39 10.15
C ASP A 472 -24.97 26.04 11.46
N ALA A 473 -25.15 27.33 11.63
CA ALA A 473 -24.63 28.07 12.79
C ALA A 473 -25.13 27.59 14.17
N LYS A 474 -26.25 26.86 14.24
CA LYS A 474 -26.86 26.39 15.48
C LYS A 474 -27.02 24.88 15.56
N ARG A 475 -27.23 24.23 14.43
CA ARG A 475 -27.42 22.76 14.40
C ARG A 475 -26.11 22.06 14.15
N ALA A 476 -25.78 21.14 15.04
CA ALA A 476 -24.67 20.23 14.87
C ALA A 476 -25.07 18.79 15.20
N PHE A 477 -24.30 17.86 14.66
CA PHE A 477 -24.49 16.43 14.87
C PHE A 477 -23.19 15.81 15.35
N VAL A 478 -23.34 14.87 16.27
CA VAL A 478 -22.26 14.04 16.78
C VAL A 478 -22.59 12.59 16.49
N VAL A 479 -21.63 11.83 16.01
CA VAL A 479 -21.78 10.40 15.74
C VAL A 479 -20.73 9.58 16.48
N GLY A 480 -21.01 8.29 16.71
CA GLY A 480 -20.07 7.46 17.44
C GLY A 480 -20.44 5.98 17.54
N ALA A 481 -19.91 5.37 18.60
CA ALA A 481 -20.10 3.96 18.90
C ALA A 481 -21.57 3.63 19.14
N GLN A 482 -21.94 2.33 18.92
CA GLN A 482 -23.29 1.81 19.18
C GLN A 482 -24.40 2.59 18.45
N ALA A 483 -24.12 2.97 17.21
CA ALA A 483 -25.02 3.74 16.35
C ALA A 483 -25.49 5.08 16.97
N THR A 484 -24.68 5.68 17.83
CA THR A 484 -25.01 6.95 18.49
C THR A 484 -25.09 8.08 17.46
N ILE A 485 -26.21 8.81 17.47
CA ILE A 485 -26.37 10.10 16.78
C ILE A 485 -26.94 11.08 17.82
N LEU A 486 -26.20 12.14 18.13
CA LEU A 486 -26.68 13.25 18.95
C LEU A 486 -26.86 14.48 18.07
N LYS A 487 -27.90 15.26 18.33
CA LYS A 487 -28.24 16.50 17.64
C LYS A 487 -28.37 17.64 18.63
N THR A 488 -27.86 18.79 18.28
CA THR A 488 -28.13 20.08 18.93
C THR A 488 -28.84 21.03 17.97
N GLU A 489 -29.64 21.96 18.50
CA GLU A 489 -30.29 23.05 17.76
C GLU A 489 -29.96 24.42 18.35
N ASP A 490 -29.13 24.48 19.38
CA ASP A 490 -28.77 25.66 20.14
C ASP A 490 -27.25 25.95 20.15
N GLY A 491 -26.50 25.34 19.22
CA GLY A 491 -25.07 25.56 19.09
C GLY A 491 -24.22 24.67 20.00
N GLY A 492 -24.81 23.62 20.58
CA GLY A 492 -24.11 22.65 21.42
C GLY A 492 -24.37 22.80 22.92
N GLU A 493 -25.30 23.67 23.31
CA GLU A 493 -25.69 23.83 24.71
C GLU A 493 -26.43 22.59 25.21
N THR A 494 -27.40 22.09 24.42
CA THR A 494 -28.17 20.87 24.73
C THR A 494 -28.09 19.85 23.59
N TRP A 495 -28.15 18.56 23.97
CA TRP A 495 -28.01 17.45 23.04
C TRP A 495 -29.14 16.45 23.20
N HIS A 496 -29.69 15.99 22.08
CA HIS A 496 -30.76 15.02 21.98
C HIS A 496 -30.35 13.84 21.14
N ASN A 497 -30.75 12.62 21.55
CA ASN A 497 -30.53 11.42 20.77
C ASN A 497 -31.43 11.38 19.54
N VAL A 498 -30.89 10.96 18.41
CA VAL A 498 -31.65 10.72 17.16
C VAL A 498 -31.68 9.20 16.93
N GLU A 499 -32.88 8.64 16.88
CA GLU A 499 -33.08 7.21 16.68
C GLU A 499 -32.72 6.78 15.25
N THR A 500 -32.16 5.58 15.14
CA THR A 500 -31.81 4.93 13.87
C THR A 500 -31.94 3.42 13.98
N ASP A 501 -32.26 2.75 12.88
CA ASP A 501 -32.32 1.28 12.80
C ASP A 501 -30.93 0.63 12.69
N ALA A 502 -29.87 1.43 12.45
CA ALA A 502 -28.50 0.94 12.37
C ALA A 502 -27.98 0.50 13.74
N LYS A 503 -26.99 -0.40 13.74
CA LYS A 503 -26.35 -0.93 14.97
C LYS A 503 -24.82 -0.79 14.90
N GLU A 504 -24.32 -0.34 13.78
CA GLU A 504 -22.91 -0.23 13.46
C GLU A 504 -22.30 0.98 14.18
N TRP A 505 -20.98 0.98 14.30
CA TRP A 505 -20.21 2.13 14.74
C TRP A 505 -20.15 3.15 13.60
N PHE A 506 -20.47 4.40 13.89
CA PHE A 506 -20.37 5.53 12.97
C PHE A 506 -19.03 6.24 13.17
N TYR A 507 -18.29 6.45 12.09
CA TYR A 507 -16.97 7.05 12.15
C TYR A 507 -16.94 8.50 11.70
N SER A 508 -17.81 8.91 10.78
CA SER A 508 -17.77 10.26 10.23
C SER A 508 -19.16 10.75 9.84
N VAL A 509 -19.38 12.06 10.02
CA VAL A 509 -20.58 12.78 9.64
C VAL A 509 -20.23 14.08 8.92
N ALA A 510 -20.92 14.38 7.82
CA ALA A 510 -20.71 15.63 7.08
C ALA A 510 -22.02 16.12 6.48
N PHE A 511 -22.18 17.45 6.42
CA PHE A 511 -23.32 18.13 5.82
C PHE A 511 -22.89 18.95 4.62
N ALA A 512 -23.59 18.77 3.49
CA ALA A 512 -23.41 19.59 2.28
C ALA A 512 -24.33 20.82 2.27
N THR A 513 -25.48 20.71 2.90
CA THR A 513 -26.44 21.78 3.16
C THR A 513 -27.07 21.54 4.53
N PRO A 514 -27.76 22.53 5.12
CA PRO A 514 -28.47 22.32 6.36
C PRO A 514 -29.49 21.16 6.35
N GLN A 515 -29.96 20.72 5.19
CA GLN A 515 -30.92 19.63 5.04
C GLN A 515 -30.28 18.30 4.67
N ARG A 516 -29.16 18.34 3.91
CA ARG A 516 -28.54 17.12 3.39
C ARG A 516 -27.22 16.80 4.04
N GLY A 517 -27.17 15.65 4.72
CA GLY A 517 -25.98 15.11 5.36
C GLY A 517 -25.82 13.62 5.14
N PHE A 518 -24.61 13.14 5.45
CA PHE A 518 -24.24 11.74 5.36
C PHE A 518 -23.51 11.31 6.62
N ILE A 519 -23.67 10.02 6.99
CA ILE A 519 -22.90 9.33 8.02
C ILE A 519 -22.29 8.10 7.37
N VAL A 520 -21.03 7.81 7.69
CA VAL A 520 -20.34 6.57 7.25
C VAL A 520 -19.83 5.80 8.46
N GLY A 521 -19.71 4.47 8.32
CA GLY A 521 -19.38 3.62 9.46
C GLY A 521 -18.87 2.23 9.09
N GLN A 522 -18.99 1.32 10.06
CA GLN A 522 -18.55 -0.07 9.93
C GLN A 522 -19.25 -0.79 8.79
N ARG A 523 -18.54 -1.79 8.19
CA ARG A 523 -19.08 -2.74 7.20
C ARG A 523 -19.70 -2.09 5.96
N GLY A 524 -19.19 -0.92 5.58
CA GLY A 524 -19.67 -0.21 4.39
C GLY A 524 -20.96 0.55 4.59
N LEU A 525 -21.38 0.78 5.85
CA LEU A 525 -22.57 1.55 6.16
C LEU A 525 -22.45 2.98 5.65
N ILE A 526 -23.50 3.44 4.98
CA ILE A 526 -23.73 4.85 4.62
C ILE A 526 -25.17 5.19 4.94
N LEU A 527 -25.39 6.22 5.78
CA LEU A 527 -26.70 6.82 6.01
C LEU A 527 -26.76 8.19 5.34
N ARG A 528 -27.97 8.58 4.90
CA ARG A 528 -28.25 9.90 4.34
C ARG A 528 -29.50 10.50 5.00
N THR A 529 -29.42 11.78 5.27
CA THR A 529 -30.58 12.63 5.57
C THR A 529 -30.83 13.64 4.47
N ASP A 530 -32.09 13.97 4.21
CA ASP A 530 -32.54 15.03 3.32
C ASP A 530 -33.47 16.03 4.04
N ASP A 531 -33.68 15.83 5.35
CA ASP A 531 -34.59 16.62 6.20
C ASP A 531 -33.89 17.29 7.41
N GLY A 532 -32.56 17.49 7.29
CA GLY A 532 -31.78 18.14 8.34
C GLY A 532 -31.56 17.27 9.56
N GLY A 533 -31.46 15.95 9.35
CA GLY A 533 -31.13 14.97 10.38
C GLY A 533 -32.31 14.56 11.26
N ALA A 534 -33.55 14.83 10.85
CA ALA A 534 -34.73 14.31 11.53
C ALA A 534 -34.89 12.81 11.29
N LYS A 535 -34.52 12.34 10.08
CA LYS A 535 -34.49 10.92 9.71
C LYS A 535 -33.23 10.61 8.94
N TRP A 536 -32.70 9.40 9.17
CA TRP A 536 -31.53 8.87 8.48
C TRP A 536 -31.90 7.59 7.74
N LYS A 537 -31.67 7.56 6.44
CA LYS A 537 -31.94 6.42 5.57
C LYS A 537 -30.64 5.73 5.19
N GLN A 538 -30.58 4.41 5.38
CA GLN A 538 -29.45 3.61 4.90
C GLN A 538 -29.45 3.51 3.38
N LEU A 539 -28.28 3.74 2.79
CA LEU A 539 -28.03 3.58 1.37
C LEU A 539 -27.37 2.24 1.10
N GLU A 540 -27.73 1.62 0.00
CA GLU A 540 -27.11 0.35 -0.40
C GLU A 540 -25.76 0.58 -1.06
N THR A 541 -24.76 -0.20 -0.63
CA THR A 541 -23.43 -0.24 -1.22
C THR A 541 -22.94 -1.68 -1.37
N ASP A 542 -22.07 -1.94 -2.36
CA ASP A 542 -21.39 -3.24 -2.48
C ASP A 542 -20.17 -3.34 -1.56
N VAL A 543 -19.86 -2.29 -0.78
CA VAL A 543 -18.72 -2.22 0.13
C VAL A 543 -19.02 -2.97 1.42
N ARG A 544 -18.02 -3.73 1.93
CA ARG A 544 -18.15 -4.50 3.18
C ARG A 544 -17.00 -4.22 4.15
N VAL A 545 -16.13 -3.26 3.83
CA VAL A 545 -15.06 -2.79 4.71
C VAL A 545 -15.50 -1.59 5.52
N ASN A 546 -14.76 -1.23 6.57
CA ASN A 546 -15.03 -0.03 7.33
C ASN A 546 -14.78 1.22 6.49
N LEU A 547 -15.69 2.18 6.59
CA LEU A 547 -15.60 3.49 5.94
C LEU A 547 -15.32 4.54 7.02
N PHE A 548 -14.13 5.11 7.02
CA PHE A 548 -13.62 5.93 8.13
C PHE A 548 -13.96 7.42 8.02
N ALA A 549 -14.00 7.95 6.80
CA ALA A 549 -14.27 9.38 6.61
C ALA A 549 -15.04 9.65 5.32
N ILE A 550 -15.87 10.71 5.37
CA ILE A 550 -16.59 11.25 4.22
C ILE A 550 -16.28 12.74 4.09
N SER A 551 -16.10 13.21 2.86
CA SER A 551 -15.96 14.64 2.55
C SER A 551 -16.77 15.00 1.32
N LEU A 552 -17.49 16.12 1.42
CA LEU A 552 -18.45 16.61 0.45
C LEU A 552 -17.89 17.82 -0.29
N ALA A 553 -17.77 17.74 -1.61
CA ALA A 553 -17.46 18.90 -2.46
C ALA A 553 -18.74 19.69 -2.83
N SER A 554 -19.88 19.01 -2.85
CA SER A 554 -21.19 19.58 -3.14
C SER A 554 -22.31 18.66 -2.62
N PRO A 555 -23.58 19.07 -2.67
CA PRO A 555 -24.71 18.19 -2.30
C PRO A 555 -24.80 16.90 -3.10
N THR A 556 -24.13 16.82 -4.25
CA THR A 556 -24.14 15.65 -5.14
C THR A 556 -22.80 14.94 -5.24
N ASP A 557 -21.68 15.58 -4.87
CA ASP A 557 -20.32 15.01 -4.98
C ASP A 557 -19.72 14.76 -3.61
N ALA A 558 -19.51 13.49 -3.29
CA ALA A 558 -18.87 13.04 -2.07
C ALA A 558 -17.82 11.97 -2.35
N LEU A 559 -16.74 11.99 -1.56
CA LEU A 559 -15.73 10.95 -1.47
C LEU A 559 -15.78 10.32 -0.08
N VAL A 560 -15.65 9.01 -0.03
CA VAL A 560 -15.56 8.21 1.20
C VAL A 560 -14.32 7.34 1.13
N VAL A 561 -13.61 7.23 2.24
CA VAL A 561 -12.39 6.42 2.36
C VAL A 561 -12.50 5.40 3.49
N GLY A 562 -11.71 4.32 3.41
CA GLY A 562 -11.79 3.26 4.41
C GLY A 562 -10.64 2.27 4.39
N ASP A 563 -10.89 1.11 4.97
CA ASP A 563 -9.95 -0.01 5.01
C ASP A 563 -9.52 -0.45 3.62
N GLN A 564 -8.33 -1.08 3.54
CA GLN A 564 -7.77 -1.66 2.32
C GLN A 564 -7.58 -0.64 1.18
N GLY A 565 -7.28 0.63 1.52
CA GLY A 565 -7.09 1.69 0.53
C GLY A 565 -8.36 2.04 -0.25
N ARG A 566 -9.54 1.65 0.26
CA ARG A 566 -10.81 1.83 -0.41
C ARG A 566 -11.17 3.32 -0.53
N VAL A 567 -11.49 3.74 -1.74
CA VAL A 567 -12.12 5.04 -2.02
C VAL A 567 -13.35 4.81 -2.88
N ILE A 568 -14.48 5.36 -2.46
CA ILE A 568 -15.71 5.36 -3.26
C ILE A 568 -16.21 6.81 -3.44
N GLN A 569 -16.86 7.06 -4.57
CA GLN A 569 -17.41 8.36 -4.94
C GLN A 569 -18.87 8.26 -5.34
N THR A 570 -19.65 9.22 -4.93
CA THR A 570 -20.93 9.54 -5.56
C THR A 570 -20.84 10.87 -6.28
N ARG A 571 -21.59 11.03 -7.40
CA ARG A 571 -21.80 12.29 -8.12
C ARG A 571 -23.27 12.63 -8.28
N ASN A 572 -24.13 11.88 -7.63
CA ASN A 572 -25.59 12.02 -7.69
C ASN A 572 -26.23 12.00 -6.30
N GLY A 573 -25.52 12.51 -5.29
CA GLY A 573 -26.03 12.65 -3.94
C GLY A 573 -26.29 11.31 -3.24
N GLY A 574 -25.47 10.30 -3.52
CA GLY A 574 -25.56 8.98 -2.89
C GLY A 574 -26.55 8.02 -3.54
N ALA A 575 -27.16 8.37 -4.69
CA ALA A 575 -28.02 7.43 -5.40
C ALA A 575 -27.23 6.24 -5.96
N THR A 576 -25.98 6.47 -6.35
CA THR A 576 -25.02 5.42 -6.69
C THR A 576 -23.64 5.74 -6.17
N TRP A 577 -22.88 4.71 -5.81
CA TRP A 577 -21.49 4.80 -5.36
C TRP A 577 -20.59 3.99 -6.29
N MET A 578 -19.50 4.57 -6.73
CA MET A 578 -18.51 3.94 -7.61
C MET A 578 -17.16 3.88 -6.92
N GLU A 579 -16.47 2.76 -7.07
CA GLU A 579 -15.10 2.64 -6.59
C GLU A 579 -14.15 3.50 -7.44
N VAL A 580 -13.31 4.27 -6.77
CA VAL A 580 -12.19 5.02 -7.37
C VAL A 580 -10.91 4.31 -6.97
N PRO A 581 -10.27 3.55 -7.88
CA PRO A 581 -9.08 2.80 -7.54
C PRO A 581 -7.95 3.70 -7.03
N THR A 582 -7.31 3.28 -5.94
CA THR A 582 -6.09 3.88 -5.42
C THR A 582 -4.88 3.03 -5.77
N ALA A 583 -3.68 3.59 -5.66
CA ALA A 583 -2.43 2.85 -5.84
C ALA A 583 -1.93 2.26 -4.52
N THR A 584 -2.82 2.00 -3.56
CA THR A 584 -2.44 1.46 -2.24
C THR A 584 -3.56 0.63 -1.63
N SER A 585 -3.17 -0.34 -0.81
CA SER A 585 -4.06 -1.12 0.06
C SER A 585 -3.97 -0.72 1.54
N VAL A 586 -3.13 0.27 1.88
CA VAL A 586 -3.07 0.72 3.28
C VAL A 586 -4.38 1.40 3.68
N PRO A 587 -4.83 1.25 4.94
CA PRO A 587 -6.01 1.97 5.42
C PRO A 587 -5.88 3.47 5.22
N LEU A 588 -6.93 4.08 4.67
CA LEU A 588 -7.06 5.53 4.50
C LEU A 588 -8.04 6.05 5.54
N TYR A 589 -7.55 6.90 6.45
CA TYR A 589 -8.31 7.33 7.62
C TYR A 589 -9.10 8.61 7.42
N SER A 590 -8.64 9.47 6.49
CA SER A 590 -9.29 10.76 6.23
C SER A 590 -9.24 11.16 4.76
N VAL A 591 -10.18 12.03 4.37
CA VAL A 591 -10.33 12.55 3.02
C VAL A 591 -10.72 14.02 3.05
N ALA A 592 -10.07 14.84 2.22
CA ALA A 592 -10.45 16.22 1.95
C ALA A 592 -10.85 16.34 0.47
N ASN A 593 -12.12 16.66 0.19
CA ASN A 593 -12.67 16.80 -1.16
C ASN A 593 -13.11 18.25 -1.41
N ARG A 594 -12.39 18.96 -2.27
CA ARG A 594 -12.69 20.35 -2.70
C ARG A 594 -13.17 20.40 -4.15
N GLY A 595 -13.51 19.24 -4.72
CA GLY A 595 -14.02 19.07 -6.08
C GLY A 595 -12.94 18.90 -7.16
N GLY A 596 -13.27 18.15 -8.19
CA GLY A 596 -12.40 17.89 -9.34
C GLY A 596 -11.11 17.17 -8.96
N ALA A 597 -9.97 17.76 -9.32
CA ALA A 597 -8.64 17.26 -8.96
C ALA A 597 -8.17 17.71 -7.56
N ASN A 598 -8.94 18.54 -6.87
CA ASN A 598 -8.62 19.02 -5.53
C ASN A 598 -9.23 18.08 -4.49
N ALA A 599 -8.71 16.87 -4.44
CA ALA A 599 -9.04 15.89 -3.43
C ALA A 599 -7.77 15.20 -2.94
N TRP A 600 -7.70 14.98 -1.63
CA TRP A 600 -6.58 14.34 -0.95
C TRP A 600 -7.11 13.30 0.03
N VAL A 601 -6.34 12.25 0.23
CA VAL A 601 -6.60 11.21 1.23
C VAL A 601 -5.35 11.01 2.06
N ALA A 602 -5.52 10.69 3.34
CA ALA A 602 -4.43 10.41 4.26
C ALA A 602 -4.69 9.13 5.05
N GLY A 603 -3.61 8.47 5.52
CA GLY A 603 -3.76 7.22 6.25
C GLY A 603 -2.47 6.66 6.82
N ARG A 604 -2.44 5.35 6.94
CA ARG A 604 -1.39 4.57 7.57
C ARG A 604 -0.04 4.79 6.89
N GLY A 605 1.04 4.78 7.69
CA GLY A 605 2.41 4.90 7.20
C GLY A 605 2.73 6.27 6.56
N GLY A 606 2.04 7.31 7.00
CA GLY A 606 2.20 8.67 6.48
C GLY A 606 1.58 8.88 5.10
N ALA A 607 0.76 7.95 4.62
CA ALA A 607 0.18 8.02 3.28
C ALA A 607 -0.57 9.33 3.06
N ILE A 608 -0.16 10.10 2.06
CA ILE A 608 -0.93 11.19 1.46
C ILE A 608 -0.96 10.98 -0.05
N LEU A 609 -2.16 10.85 -0.61
CA LEU A 609 -2.36 10.79 -2.06
C LEU A 609 -3.24 11.96 -2.49
N ARG A 610 -2.92 12.55 -3.65
CA ARG A 610 -3.73 13.57 -4.31
C ARG A 610 -4.40 12.99 -5.54
N ARG A 611 -5.63 13.39 -5.80
CA ARG A 611 -6.32 13.03 -7.04
C ARG A 611 -5.62 13.65 -8.25
N SER A 612 -5.40 12.84 -9.30
CA SER A 612 -4.85 13.31 -10.57
C SER A 612 -5.96 13.81 -11.50
N SER A 613 -5.72 14.93 -12.18
CA SER A 613 -6.63 15.45 -13.22
C SER A 613 -6.55 14.67 -14.55
N ALA A 614 -5.56 13.78 -14.70
CA ALA A 614 -5.26 13.08 -15.95
C ALA A 614 -6.03 11.78 -16.15
N ILE A 615 -7.33 11.70 -15.75
CA ILE A 615 -8.14 10.49 -16.00
C ILE A 615 -9.31 10.79 -16.90
N SER A 616 -9.21 10.25 -18.11
CA SER A 616 -10.37 9.82 -18.88
C SER A 616 -10.96 8.59 -18.19
N THR A 617 -12.22 8.65 -17.81
CA THR A 617 -12.99 7.51 -17.33
C THR A 617 -13.08 6.47 -18.45
N VAL A 618 -12.26 5.44 -18.41
CA VAL A 618 -12.49 4.23 -19.22
C VAL A 618 -13.41 3.33 -18.39
N SER A 619 -14.67 3.31 -18.75
CA SER A 619 -15.58 2.23 -18.33
C SER A 619 -15.08 0.95 -18.97
N ILE A 620 -14.63 -0.01 -18.16
CA ILE A 620 -14.34 -1.37 -18.63
C ILE A 620 -15.70 -2.02 -18.89
N PRO A 621 -16.03 -2.42 -20.15
CA PRO A 621 -17.25 -3.18 -20.41
C PRO A 621 -17.12 -4.53 -19.72
N ARG A 622 -18.09 -4.90 -18.90
CA ARG A 622 -18.21 -6.26 -18.36
C ARG A 622 -18.38 -7.26 -19.50
N PRO A 623 -17.61 -8.35 -19.54
CA PRO A 623 -17.94 -9.47 -20.40
C PRO A 623 -19.28 -10.08 -19.94
N PRO A 624 -20.22 -10.35 -20.82
CA PRO A 624 -21.47 -11.01 -20.44
C PRO A 624 -21.20 -12.48 -20.09
N GLY A 625 -21.65 -12.91 -18.89
CA GLY A 625 -21.84 -14.32 -18.58
C GLY A 625 -21.01 -14.99 -17.50
N LEU A 626 -20.24 -14.29 -16.67
CA LEU A 626 -19.54 -14.91 -15.53
C LEU A 626 -20.41 -14.84 -14.27
N LYS A 627 -20.89 -16.02 -13.82
CA LYS A 627 -21.51 -16.21 -12.51
C LYS A 627 -20.50 -15.87 -11.41
N ARG A 628 -20.98 -15.19 -10.38
CA ARG A 628 -20.20 -14.84 -9.18
C ARG A 628 -19.78 -16.10 -8.45
N ASP A 629 -18.50 -16.42 -8.45
CA ASP A 629 -17.92 -17.21 -7.38
C ASP A 629 -17.71 -16.28 -6.17
N LYS A 630 -18.13 -16.76 -4.99
CA LYS A 630 -17.94 -16.03 -3.73
C LYS A 630 -16.45 -15.77 -3.55
N PRO A 631 -16.00 -14.55 -3.26
CA PRO A 631 -14.58 -14.30 -2.98
C PRO A 631 -14.21 -15.01 -1.67
N GLN A 632 -13.35 -16.00 -1.75
CA GLN A 632 -12.56 -16.42 -0.60
C GLN A 632 -11.55 -15.31 -0.31
N LEU A 633 -11.62 -14.77 0.89
CA LEU A 633 -10.68 -13.82 1.46
C LEU A 633 -9.30 -14.49 1.60
N HIS A 634 -8.48 -14.38 0.57
CA HIS A 634 -7.05 -14.62 0.70
C HIS A 634 -6.36 -13.31 0.38
N GLY A 635 -5.73 -12.72 1.41
CA GLY A 635 -4.87 -11.56 1.23
C GLY A 635 -3.75 -11.90 0.23
N ASP A 636 -3.33 -10.92 -0.54
CA ASP A 636 -2.25 -11.04 -1.55
C ASP A 636 -0.85 -11.31 -0.93
N ALA A 637 -0.75 -11.74 0.33
CA ALA A 637 0.50 -12.11 0.99
C ALA A 637 0.83 -13.57 0.73
N LEU A 638 2.09 -13.88 0.50
CA LEU A 638 2.58 -15.26 0.42
C LEU A 638 2.30 -15.97 1.75
N PRO A 639 1.61 -17.12 1.74
CA PRO A 639 1.36 -17.88 2.96
C PRO A 639 2.69 -18.25 3.65
N GLY A 640 2.76 -18.07 4.97
CA GLY A 640 3.95 -18.41 5.76
C GLY A 640 4.97 -17.27 5.93
N LEU A 641 4.88 -16.20 5.15
CA LEU A 641 5.49 -14.92 5.53
C LEU A 641 4.48 -14.17 6.38
N PRO A 642 4.80 -13.74 7.61
CA PRO A 642 3.84 -12.99 8.41
C PRO A 642 3.40 -11.76 7.63
N ALA A 643 2.09 -11.66 7.40
CA ALA A 643 1.48 -10.41 6.98
C ALA A 643 1.99 -9.30 7.89
N THR A 644 2.12 -8.09 7.38
CA THR A 644 2.31 -6.92 8.23
C THR A 644 1.20 -6.97 9.27
N THR A 645 1.56 -7.33 10.50
CA THR A 645 0.61 -7.50 11.59
C THR A 645 -0.14 -6.21 11.77
N ASP A 646 -1.45 -6.34 11.72
CA ASP A 646 -2.41 -5.38 12.22
C ASP A 646 -1.93 -4.81 13.56
N ILE A 647 -1.59 -3.53 13.57
CA ILE A 647 -1.72 -2.76 14.80
C ILE A 647 -3.17 -2.27 14.75
N PRO A 648 -4.05 -2.77 15.60
CA PRO A 648 -5.41 -2.29 15.64
C PRO A 648 -5.39 -0.81 15.98
N ARG A 649 -6.18 -0.01 15.29
CA ARG A 649 -6.72 1.22 15.85
C ARG A 649 -7.19 0.87 17.26
N ALA A 650 -6.80 1.64 18.27
CA ALA A 650 -7.05 1.33 19.67
C ALA A 650 -8.47 0.78 19.86
N LEU A 651 -8.55 -0.50 20.16
CA LEU A 651 -9.79 -1.08 20.66
C LEU A 651 -10.12 -0.38 21.97
N PRO A 652 -11.39 -0.13 22.29
CA PRO A 652 -11.79 0.36 23.60
C PRO A 652 -11.18 -0.57 24.67
N PRO A 653 -10.73 -0.04 25.81
CA PRO A 653 -10.14 -0.84 26.86
C PRO A 653 -11.12 -1.93 27.27
N THR A 654 -10.69 -3.19 27.19
CA THR A 654 -11.42 -4.33 27.73
C THR A 654 -11.63 -4.09 29.22
N GLU A 655 -12.86 -4.17 29.68
CA GLU A 655 -13.20 -4.16 31.10
C GLU A 655 -12.31 -5.14 31.85
N LYS A 656 -11.52 -4.65 32.79
CA LYS A 656 -10.80 -5.47 33.75
C LYS A 656 -11.85 -6.20 34.59
N LYS A 657 -11.99 -7.51 34.41
CA LYS A 657 -12.69 -8.37 35.33
C LYS A 657 -12.10 -8.14 36.72
N LYS A 658 -12.96 -7.75 37.69
CA LYS A 658 -12.60 -7.72 39.10
C LYS A 658 -12.08 -9.10 39.52
N PRO A 659 -11.03 -9.18 40.32
CA PRO A 659 -10.63 -10.44 40.94
C PRO A 659 -11.73 -10.90 41.91
N PRO A 660 -11.95 -12.21 42.06
CA PRO A 660 -12.92 -12.73 43.01
C PRO A 660 -12.44 -12.37 44.42
N GLN A 661 -13.36 -11.81 45.19
CA GLN A 661 -13.19 -11.68 46.64
C GLN A 661 -13.32 -13.08 47.26
N GLY A 662 -12.23 -13.55 47.83
CA GLY A 662 -12.18 -14.67 48.75
C GLY A 662 -11.33 -14.28 49.94
#